data_97f7f298ff64027530af3e8adbb532f4
#
_entry.id   97f7f298ff64027530af3e8adbb532f4
#
_cell.length_a   1.000
_cell.length_b   1.000
_cell.length_c   1.000
_cell.angle_alpha   90.00
_cell.angle_beta   90.00
_cell.angle_gamma   90.00
#
_symmetry.space_group_name_H-M   'P 1'
#
loop_
_entity.id
_entity.type
_entity.pdbx_description
1 polymer ?
#
loop_
_entity_poly.entity_id
_entity_poly.type
_entity_poly.pdbx_seq_one_letter_code
_entity_poly.pdbx_strand_id
1 'polypeptide(L)'
;MFFICFKIKIGDNMEEYRNNQINNRLKFFICITLIFFSILLLRLFYVQVINNKYYKEILKEKTDVLIYGSTAPRGRIYDRNGKLIVDNEPNKVIFYKKCGLSTKEEIELSYKLGEVLDMDIKKVDKNMLINFYLKKYMENINNRLTEYEIDNYKRRKITASELDILKKSKITDEEIDGMSDIDKKAAYIYYIMNKGYSKDEKIIKDENVSEEEYATIASLKLKGVDVKLSWRREYLYDDTFRSIIGTIGNIEQENKDYYLNKGYTLSDIVGTSYLEYMYDDYLKGEKNVYKYIDSDLVLVKEGKRGNDLYLTIDIELQKKIENIIIDELYKAKDEPNTRFYNRSFVVVSDPNTGEVLAMAGKQIVNTNGTYRILDYTPGVFSTSATVGSVVKGASHIVGYNTGALKIGEVRNDICVKLAGANLKCSWKQLGTVNDITALAQSSNTYQFYTAMKVAGYNYVYNGAFKINTDAFNIYRNTFKEFGLGVKTEIDLPNESTGFRGTDDKNGLLLDFSIGQYDTYTALQLNQYISTIANGGNRMKLQLLKSVKSSTTGENIFEYNPIILNKINTKQEYLDRVKTGFRAVTTYGTGYGYVNDSYNAAGKTGTSQSFVDSDNDGKIDHETISYTFVGYAPYDNPRVAFSVISPDVYDVNSISEYKSRVNKRIVRRITDAYFELNR
;
A
#
# COMPACT_ATOMS: atom_id res chain seq x y z
N MET A 1 -20.70 -83.79 81.41
CA MET A 1 -19.36 -83.85 80.73
C MET A 1 -19.46 -84.09 79.21
N PHE A 2 -20.55 -84.61 78.72
CA PHE A 2 -20.77 -84.89 77.30
C PHE A 2 -21.14 -83.67 76.41
N PHE A 3 -21.69 -82.61 76.96
CA PHE A 3 -22.11 -81.39 76.27
C PHE A 3 -20.97 -80.38 75.99
N ILE A 4 -19.91 -80.40 76.78
CA ILE A 4 -18.76 -79.50 76.66
C ILE A 4 -17.83 -79.98 75.54
N CYS A 5 -17.61 -81.32 75.39
CA CYS A 5 -16.76 -81.86 74.31
C CYS A 5 -17.35 -81.70 72.90
N PHE A 6 -18.71 -81.67 72.79
CA PHE A 6 -19.33 -81.43 71.46
C PHE A 6 -19.29 -80.01 71.02
N LYS A 7 -19.30 -79.03 71.95
CA LYS A 7 -19.20 -77.60 71.65
C LYS A 7 -17.79 -77.19 71.23
N ILE A 8 -16.76 -77.78 71.86
CA ILE A 8 -15.37 -77.50 71.47
C ILE A 8 -15.02 -78.08 70.11
N LYS A 9 -15.48 -79.30 69.76
CA LYS A 9 -15.25 -79.94 68.50
C LYS A 9 -15.97 -79.27 67.35
N ILE A 10 -17.15 -78.66 67.56
CA ILE A 10 -17.86 -77.90 66.57
C ILE A 10 -17.24 -76.50 66.39
N GLY A 11 -16.72 -75.88 67.48
CA GLY A 11 -16.02 -74.60 67.41
C GLY A 11 -14.73 -74.67 66.66
N ASP A 12 -13.89 -75.67 66.87
CA ASP A 12 -12.63 -75.85 66.15
C ASP A 12 -12.83 -76.18 64.65
N ASN A 13 -13.84 -77.01 64.34
CA ASN A 13 -14.19 -77.26 62.92
C ASN A 13 -14.80 -76.05 62.26
N MET A 14 -15.53 -75.19 62.93
CA MET A 14 -16.01 -73.95 62.30
C MET A 14 -14.94 -72.90 62.15
N GLU A 15 -13.96 -72.83 63.03
CA GLU A 15 -12.83 -71.91 62.92
C GLU A 15 -11.86 -72.37 61.87
N GLU A 16 -11.56 -73.65 61.74
CA GLU A 16 -10.79 -74.27 60.69
C GLU A 16 -11.45 -74.11 59.26
N TYR A 17 -12.77 -74.28 59.17
CA TYR A 17 -13.56 -74.07 57.94
C TYR A 17 -13.55 -72.56 57.52
N ARG A 18 -13.67 -71.67 58.54
CA ARG A 18 -13.61 -70.21 58.31
C ARG A 18 -12.22 -69.76 57.84
N ASN A 19 -11.18 -70.30 58.48
CA ASN A 19 -9.77 -70.02 58.10
C ASN A 19 -9.45 -70.56 56.68
N ASN A 20 -9.98 -71.81 56.38
CA ASN A 20 -9.83 -72.33 55.02
C ASN A 20 -10.60 -71.51 53.96
N GLN A 21 -11.77 -70.97 54.28
CA GLN A 21 -12.48 -70.10 53.38
C GLN A 21 -11.75 -68.74 53.22
N ILE A 22 -11.17 -68.20 54.30
CA ILE A 22 -10.38 -66.94 54.23
C ILE A 22 -9.11 -67.20 53.42
N ASN A 23 -8.41 -68.30 53.66
CA ASN A 23 -7.21 -68.66 52.87
C ASN A 23 -7.53 -68.91 51.38
N ASN A 24 -8.64 -69.52 51.06
CA ASN A 24 -9.07 -69.76 49.69
C ASN A 24 -9.46 -68.43 48.96
N ARG A 25 -10.12 -67.52 49.71
CA ARG A 25 -10.41 -66.16 49.21
C ARG A 25 -9.14 -65.36 49.02
N LEU A 26 -8.20 -65.46 49.97
CA LEU A 26 -6.90 -64.79 49.87
C LEU A 26 -6.10 -65.33 48.69
N LYS A 27 -6.04 -66.63 48.48
CA LYS A 27 -5.41 -67.28 47.31
C LYS A 27 -6.08 -66.81 46.01
N PHE A 28 -7.42 -66.75 46.01
CA PHE A 28 -8.16 -66.23 44.84
C PHE A 28 -7.83 -64.80 44.54
N PHE A 29 -7.77 -63.90 45.55
CA PHE A 29 -7.33 -62.51 45.36
C PHE A 29 -5.88 -62.41 44.89
N ILE A 30 -4.96 -63.22 45.44
CA ILE A 30 -3.57 -63.27 44.99
C ILE A 30 -3.50 -63.72 43.53
N CYS A 31 -4.26 -64.76 43.13
CA CYS A 31 -4.31 -65.18 41.73
C CYS A 31 -4.84 -64.11 40.79
N ILE A 32 -5.92 -63.39 41.17
CA ILE A 32 -6.43 -62.29 40.36
C ILE A 32 -5.40 -61.17 40.26
N THR A 33 -4.75 -60.80 41.37
CA THR A 33 -3.71 -59.76 41.38
C THR A 33 -2.53 -60.15 40.48
N LEU A 34 -2.11 -61.41 40.53
CA LEU A 34 -1.03 -61.93 39.65
C LEU A 34 -1.43 -61.97 38.18
N ILE A 35 -2.70 -62.30 37.89
CA ILE A 35 -3.24 -62.22 36.53
C ILE A 35 -3.22 -60.80 36.01
N PHE A 36 -3.72 -59.84 36.80
CA PHE A 36 -3.69 -58.39 36.43
C PHE A 36 -2.24 -57.92 36.23
N PHE A 37 -1.33 -58.30 37.14
CA PHE A 37 0.09 -57.94 37.00
C PHE A 37 0.70 -58.55 35.77
N SER A 38 0.38 -59.80 35.47
CA SER A 38 0.85 -60.48 34.23
C SER A 38 0.31 -59.81 32.97
N ILE A 39 -0.98 -59.35 32.96
CA ILE A 39 -1.56 -58.58 31.85
C ILE A 39 -0.82 -57.27 31.70
N LEU A 40 -0.52 -56.57 32.79
CA LEU A 40 0.25 -55.32 32.76
C LEU A 40 1.67 -55.55 32.22
N LEU A 41 2.37 -56.59 32.65
CA LEU A 41 3.68 -56.94 32.14
C LEU A 41 3.66 -57.33 30.65
N LEU A 42 2.64 -58.07 30.20
CA LEU A 42 2.46 -58.40 28.81
C LEU A 42 2.14 -57.16 27.97
N ARG A 43 1.34 -56.23 28.52
CA ARG A 43 1.06 -54.96 27.89
C ARG A 43 2.30 -54.07 27.79
N LEU A 44 3.09 -54.03 28.85
CA LEU A 44 4.36 -53.30 28.87
C LEU A 44 5.37 -53.90 27.85
N PHE A 45 5.48 -55.21 27.82
CA PHE A 45 6.31 -55.95 26.81
C PHE A 45 5.85 -55.66 25.39
N TYR A 46 4.54 -55.68 25.14
CA TYR A 46 3.94 -55.34 23.85
C TYR A 46 4.31 -53.93 23.42
N VAL A 47 4.17 -52.96 24.29
CA VAL A 47 4.48 -51.53 24.01
C VAL A 47 5.99 -51.33 23.85
N GLN A 48 6.81 -51.88 24.75
CA GLN A 48 8.26 -51.61 24.79
C GLN A 48 9.10 -52.46 23.82
N VAL A 49 8.66 -53.68 23.49
CA VAL A 49 9.44 -54.59 22.67
C VAL A 49 8.80 -54.78 21.29
N ILE A 50 7.53 -55.15 21.21
CA ILE A 50 6.87 -55.46 19.95
C ILE A 50 6.58 -54.19 19.14
N ASN A 51 5.98 -53.19 19.77
CA ASN A 51 5.62 -51.93 19.10
C ASN A 51 6.55 -50.75 19.41
N ASN A 52 7.76 -51.03 19.90
CA ASN A 52 8.75 -50.02 20.24
C ASN A 52 9.01 -49.04 19.08
N LYS A 53 9.18 -49.58 17.86
CA LYS A 53 9.41 -48.77 16.66
C LYS A 53 8.24 -47.83 16.36
N TYR A 54 7.01 -48.32 16.43
CA TYR A 54 5.78 -47.56 16.19
C TYR A 54 5.59 -46.45 17.24
N TYR A 55 5.76 -46.78 18.54
CA TYR A 55 5.67 -45.77 19.59
C TYR A 55 6.81 -44.77 19.61
N LYS A 56 8.02 -45.21 19.19
CA LYS A 56 9.14 -44.29 18.96
C LYS A 56 8.90 -43.35 17.81
N GLU A 57 8.31 -43.83 16.69
CA GLU A 57 7.93 -42.96 15.57
C GLU A 57 6.85 -41.94 15.98
N ILE A 58 5.79 -42.35 16.67
CA ILE A 58 4.79 -41.42 17.22
C ILE A 58 5.41 -40.42 18.21
N LEU A 59 6.31 -40.90 19.08
CA LEU A 59 7.01 -40.00 20.01
C LEU A 59 7.87 -39.01 19.25
N LYS A 60 8.59 -39.49 18.24
CA LYS A 60 9.39 -38.64 17.37
C LYS A 60 8.57 -37.62 16.59
N GLU A 61 7.43 -38.00 16.01
CA GLU A 61 6.49 -37.06 15.38
C GLU A 61 5.96 -36.01 16.37
N LYS A 62 5.68 -36.39 17.62
CA LYS A 62 5.21 -35.46 18.67
C LYS A 62 6.30 -34.60 19.28
N THR A 63 7.56 -35.08 19.29
CA THR A 63 8.73 -34.32 19.79
C THR A 63 9.44 -33.55 18.69
N ASP A 64 9.19 -33.87 17.41
CA ASP A 64 9.71 -33.14 16.25
C ASP A 64 8.95 -31.81 15.98
N VAL A 65 8.19 -31.30 16.97
CA VAL A 65 7.54 -30.01 16.87
C VAL A 65 8.59 -28.90 16.89
N LEU A 66 8.70 -28.20 15.77
CA LEU A 66 9.52 -27.00 15.68
C LEU A 66 8.84 -25.83 16.43
N ILE A 67 9.59 -25.19 17.30
CA ILE A 67 9.16 -24.00 18.02
C ILE A 67 9.86 -22.80 17.40
N TYR A 68 9.08 -21.89 16.85
CA TYR A 68 9.59 -20.65 16.29
C TYR A 68 9.75 -19.59 17.38
N GLY A 69 10.89 -18.93 17.38
CA GLY A 69 11.17 -17.78 18.25
C GLY A 69 10.37 -16.53 17.89
N SER A 70 10.74 -15.41 18.49
CA SER A 70 10.14 -14.11 18.17
C SER A 70 10.36 -13.73 16.70
N THR A 71 9.51 -12.82 16.18
CA THR A 71 9.64 -12.28 14.82
C THR A 71 11.01 -11.63 14.65
N ALA A 72 11.75 -12.06 13.62
CA ALA A 72 13.05 -11.49 13.29
C ALA A 72 12.90 -10.10 12.64
N PRO A 73 13.88 -9.20 12.79
CA PRO A 73 13.87 -7.90 12.13
C PRO A 73 13.78 -8.05 10.61
N ARG A 74 13.10 -7.11 9.96
CA ARG A 74 13.01 -7.06 8.50
C ARG A 74 14.32 -6.51 7.90
N GLY A 75 14.53 -6.75 6.61
CA GLY A 75 15.62 -6.15 5.85
C GLY A 75 15.56 -4.62 5.87
N ARG A 76 16.69 -3.97 5.71
CA ARG A 76 16.82 -2.52 5.59
C ARG A 76 16.45 -2.05 4.19
N ILE A 77 16.09 -0.78 4.06
CA ILE A 77 15.83 -0.17 2.75
C ILE A 77 16.79 1.02 2.57
N TYR A 78 17.51 1.00 1.47
CA TYR A 78 18.50 2.01 1.09
C TYR A 78 18.08 2.73 -0.19
N ASP A 79 18.53 3.95 -0.37
CA ASP A 79 18.44 4.66 -1.64
C ASP A 79 19.45 4.13 -2.67
N ARG A 80 19.45 4.70 -3.88
CA ARG A 80 20.38 4.33 -4.96
C ARG A 80 21.86 4.54 -4.63
N ASN A 81 22.15 5.46 -3.72
CA ASN A 81 23.49 5.86 -3.30
C ASN A 81 23.96 5.13 -2.03
N GLY A 82 23.15 4.22 -1.49
CA GLY A 82 23.43 3.47 -0.27
C GLY A 82 23.11 4.24 1.01
N LYS A 83 22.33 5.34 0.93
CA LYS A 83 21.81 6.01 2.13
C LYS A 83 20.67 5.18 2.73
N LEU A 84 20.74 4.95 4.03
CA LEU A 84 19.72 4.21 4.76
C LEU A 84 18.44 5.03 4.86
N ILE A 85 17.32 4.47 4.39
CA ILE A 85 15.99 5.10 4.43
C ILE A 85 15.14 4.49 5.55
N VAL A 86 15.18 3.16 5.69
CA VAL A 86 14.39 2.43 6.69
C VAL A 86 15.28 1.44 7.43
N ASP A 87 15.28 1.54 8.75
CA ASP A 87 15.95 0.59 9.65
C ASP A 87 14.95 -0.11 10.58
N ASN A 88 15.48 -0.83 11.51
CA ASN A 88 14.75 -1.43 12.63
C ASN A 88 15.42 -0.97 13.92
N GLU A 89 14.68 -0.38 14.81
CA GLU A 89 15.16 -0.07 16.15
C GLU A 89 14.71 -1.13 17.16
N PRO A 90 15.56 -1.43 18.16
CA PRO A 90 15.14 -2.28 19.27
C PRO A 90 13.94 -1.67 19.98
N ASN A 91 12.98 -2.51 20.32
CA ASN A 91 11.75 -2.08 20.98
C ASN A 91 11.40 -3.02 22.14
N LYS A 92 10.91 -2.43 23.23
CA LYS A 92 10.33 -3.16 24.35
C LYS A 92 8.86 -3.36 24.12
N VAL A 93 8.39 -4.57 24.34
CA VAL A 93 6.99 -4.93 24.09
C VAL A 93 6.41 -5.57 25.33
N ILE A 94 5.25 -5.09 25.74
CA ILE A 94 4.40 -5.70 26.74
C ILE A 94 3.25 -6.37 26.02
N PHE A 95 3.07 -7.67 26.22
CA PHE A 95 2.07 -8.45 25.50
C PHE A 95 1.23 -9.33 26.44
N TYR A 96 0.05 -9.67 25.96
CA TYR A 96 -0.87 -10.62 26.61
C TYR A 96 -1.05 -11.85 25.72
N LYS A 97 -1.03 -13.03 26.33
CA LYS A 97 -1.38 -14.30 25.70
C LYS A 97 -2.54 -14.94 26.44
N LYS A 98 -3.62 -15.23 25.72
CA LYS A 98 -4.83 -15.79 26.30
C LYS A 98 -4.54 -17.10 27.03
N CYS A 99 -4.84 -17.17 28.32
CA CYS A 99 -4.44 -18.24 29.21
C CYS A 99 -5.60 -18.82 30.03
N GLY A 100 -6.86 -18.70 29.54
CA GLY A 100 -8.04 -19.25 30.17
C GLY A 100 -8.55 -18.45 31.37
N LEU A 101 -8.29 -17.13 31.40
CA LEU A 101 -8.92 -16.22 32.35
C LEU A 101 -10.41 -16.06 32.03
N SER A 102 -11.25 -15.91 33.05
CA SER A 102 -12.64 -15.50 32.90
C SER A 102 -12.73 -14.02 32.49
N THR A 103 -13.86 -13.58 31.94
CA THR A 103 -14.13 -12.18 31.62
C THR A 103 -13.87 -11.24 32.80
N LYS A 104 -14.26 -11.64 34.01
CA LYS A 104 -14.05 -10.86 35.24
C LYS A 104 -12.55 -10.71 35.55
N GLU A 105 -11.80 -11.80 35.48
CA GLU A 105 -10.35 -11.78 35.71
C GLU A 105 -9.62 -10.96 34.63
N GLU A 106 -10.05 -11.03 33.34
CA GLU A 106 -9.49 -10.19 32.28
C GLU A 106 -9.76 -8.69 32.50
N ILE A 107 -10.95 -8.32 33.03
CA ILE A 107 -11.28 -6.96 33.41
C ILE A 107 -10.40 -6.50 34.61
N GLU A 108 -10.28 -7.30 35.64
CA GLU A 108 -9.40 -6.99 36.79
C GLU A 108 -7.94 -6.83 36.35
N LEU A 109 -7.47 -7.70 35.45
CA LEU A 109 -6.13 -7.62 34.87
C LEU A 109 -5.93 -6.32 34.05
N SER A 110 -6.96 -5.91 33.27
CA SER A 110 -6.90 -4.68 32.51
C SER A 110 -6.78 -3.42 33.38
N TYR A 111 -7.40 -3.40 34.55
CA TYR A 111 -7.22 -2.32 35.53
C TYR A 111 -5.81 -2.30 36.12
N LYS A 112 -5.28 -3.46 36.54
CA LYS A 112 -3.92 -3.58 37.09
C LYS A 112 -2.88 -3.10 36.09
N LEU A 113 -3.07 -3.42 34.79
CA LEU A 113 -2.21 -2.94 33.74
C LEU A 113 -2.39 -1.44 33.50
N GLY A 114 -3.61 -0.92 33.55
CA GLY A 114 -3.92 0.50 33.39
C GLY A 114 -3.34 1.40 34.48
N GLU A 115 -3.12 0.85 35.70
CA GLU A 115 -2.44 1.55 36.80
C GLU A 115 -0.94 1.69 36.59
N VAL A 116 -0.31 0.70 35.91
CA VAL A 116 1.15 0.67 35.67
C VAL A 116 1.50 1.34 34.35
N LEU A 117 0.67 1.15 33.30
CA LEU A 117 1.00 1.58 31.94
C LEU A 117 0.45 2.98 31.66
N ASP A 118 1.30 3.81 31.07
CA ASP A 118 0.85 5.04 30.45
C ASP A 118 0.28 4.76 29.07
N MET A 119 -1.06 4.70 28.97
CA MET A 119 -1.79 4.39 27.76
C MET A 119 -2.40 5.67 27.17
N ASP A 120 -2.32 5.83 25.85
CA ASP A 120 -2.93 6.95 25.16
C ASP A 120 -4.47 6.79 25.08
N ILE A 121 -5.17 7.48 25.99
CA ILE A 121 -6.64 7.45 26.05
C ILE A 121 -7.33 8.11 24.86
N LYS A 122 -6.61 8.88 24.01
CA LYS A 122 -7.18 9.46 22.79
C LYS A 122 -7.46 8.40 21.72
N LYS A 123 -6.84 7.24 21.81
CA LYS A 123 -7.10 6.07 20.94
C LYS A 123 -8.38 5.30 21.30
N VAL A 124 -9.06 5.70 22.38
CA VAL A 124 -10.27 5.02 22.89
C VAL A 124 -11.50 5.57 22.21
N ASP A 125 -12.21 4.76 21.45
CA ASP A 125 -13.49 5.13 20.86
C ASP A 125 -14.69 4.76 21.76
N LYS A 126 -15.83 5.36 21.46
CA LYS A 126 -17.08 5.16 22.22
C LYS A 126 -17.53 3.68 22.21
N ASN A 127 -17.29 2.96 21.11
CA ASN A 127 -17.68 1.55 21.02
C ASN A 127 -16.84 0.66 21.93
N MET A 128 -15.55 0.97 22.09
CA MET A 128 -14.68 0.27 23.05
C MET A 128 -15.21 0.45 24.48
N LEU A 129 -15.58 1.66 24.85
CA LEU A 129 -16.13 1.97 26.17
C LEU A 129 -17.45 1.25 26.42
N ILE A 130 -18.39 1.31 25.47
CA ILE A 130 -19.69 0.61 25.55
C ILE A 130 -19.50 -0.90 25.71
N ASN A 131 -18.61 -1.51 24.90
CA ASN A 131 -18.32 -2.94 25.00
C ASN A 131 -17.72 -3.32 26.35
N PHE A 132 -16.79 -2.53 26.86
CA PHE A 132 -16.17 -2.75 28.16
C PHE A 132 -17.18 -2.58 29.30
N TYR A 133 -17.98 -1.51 29.26
CA TYR A 133 -19.03 -1.23 30.23
C TYR A 133 -20.07 -2.37 30.29
N LEU A 134 -20.51 -2.85 29.12
CA LEU A 134 -21.41 -4.00 29.01
C LEU A 134 -20.83 -5.24 29.69
N LYS A 135 -19.54 -5.54 29.46
CA LYS A 135 -18.90 -6.72 30.06
C LYS A 135 -18.70 -6.58 31.60
N LYS A 136 -18.33 -5.36 32.03
CA LYS A 136 -18.13 -5.05 33.45
C LYS A 136 -19.43 -5.10 34.28
N TYR A 137 -20.52 -4.57 33.73
CA TYR A 137 -21.81 -4.41 34.38
C TYR A 137 -22.92 -5.30 33.78
N MET A 138 -22.54 -6.47 33.27
CA MET A 138 -23.44 -7.37 32.54
C MET A 138 -24.74 -7.68 33.28
N GLU A 139 -24.68 -7.96 34.60
CA GLU A 139 -25.84 -8.26 35.43
C GLU A 139 -26.79 -7.07 35.51
N ASN A 140 -26.25 -5.87 35.76
CA ASN A 140 -27.03 -4.63 35.84
C ASN A 140 -27.73 -4.37 34.51
N ILE A 141 -27.02 -4.50 33.39
CA ILE A 141 -27.59 -4.28 32.07
C ILE A 141 -28.64 -5.34 31.72
N ASN A 142 -28.44 -6.60 32.11
CA ASN A 142 -29.44 -7.63 31.92
C ASN A 142 -30.75 -7.32 32.65
N ASN A 143 -30.69 -6.73 33.84
CA ASN A 143 -31.85 -6.32 34.62
C ASN A 143 -32.62 -5.11 33.99
N ARG A 144 -32.02 -4.42 33.03
CA ARG A 144 -32.69 -3.34 32.26
C ARG A 144 -33.47 -3.84 31.06
N LEU A 145 -33.32 -5.12 30.69
CA LEU A 145 -34.10 -5.73 29.63
C LEU A 145 -35.53 -5.99 30.08
N THR A 146 -36.49 -5.68 29.22
CA THR A 146 -37.90 -5.96 29.48
C THR A 146 -38.19 -7.46 29.37
N GLU A 147 -39.27 -7.93 30.05
CA GLU A 147 -39.71 -9.32 29.92
C GLU A 147 -40.00 -9.71 28.43
N TYR A 148 -40.50 -8.77 27.64
CA TYR A 148 -40.78 -8.96 26.23
C TYR A 148 -39.49 -9.19 25.42
N GLU A 149 -38.43 -8.40 25.67
CA GLU A 149 -37.11 -8.55 25.01
C GLU A 149 -36.49 -9.91 25.35
N ILE A 150 -36.59 -10.32 26.62
CA ILE A 150 -36.08 -11.62 27.11
C ILE A 150 -36.87 -12.77 26.48
N ASP A 151 -38.21 -12.67 26.39
CA ASP A 151 -39.06 -13.70 25.79
C ASP A 151 -38.82 -13.88 24.30
N ASN A 152 -38.62 -12.77 23.58
CA ASN A 152 -38.25 -12.80 22.14
C ASN A 152 -36.93 -13.55 21.91
N TYR A 153 -35.94 -13.36 22.76
CA TYR A 153 -34.68 -14.11 22.68
C TYR A 153 -34.88 -15.61 23.02
N LYS A 154 -35.60 -15.93 24.09
CA LYS A 154 -35.90 -17.31 24.48
C LYS A 154 -36.65 -18.05 23.38
N ARG A 155 -37.56 -17.38 22.68
CA ARG A 155 -38.35 -17.93 21.55
C ARG A 155 -37.57 -17.87 20.21
N ARG A 156 -36.28 -17.48 20.21
CA ARG A 156 -35.45 -17.38 19.02
C ARG A 156 -35.98 -16.42 17.96
N LYS A 157 -36.78 -15.42 18.34
CA LYS A 157 -37.27 -14.35 17.45
C LYS A 157 -36.19 -13.31 17.16
N ILE A 158 -35.22 -13.18 18.08
CA ILE A 158 -34.02 -12.37 17.92
C ILE A 158 -32.78 -13.24 18.14
N THR A 159 -31.71 -12.90 17.43
CA THR A 159 -30.42 -13.58 17.50
C THR A 159 -29.61 -13.09 18.72
N ALA A 160 -28.55 -13.80 19.06
CA ALA A 160 -27.62 -13.35 20.10
C ALA A 160 -26.97 -11.99 19.79
N SER A 161 -26.72 -11.70 18.51
CA SER A 161 -26.17 -10.41 18.07
C SER A 161 -27.17 -9.28 18.25
N GLU A 162 -28.45 -9.50 17.93
CA GLU A 162 -29.52 -8.51 18.15
C GLU A 162 -29.75 -8.26 19.65
N LEU A 163 -29.67 -9.29 20.48
CA LEU A 163 -29.74 -9.13 21.94
C LEU A 163 -28.53 -8.31 22.45
N ASP A 164 -27.33 -8.51 21.90
CA ASP A 164 -26.15 -7.72 22.28
C ASP A 164 -26.32 -6.24 21.89
N ILE A 165 -26.90 -5.96 20.73
CA ILE A 165 -27.26 -4.60 20.30
C ILE A 165 -28.28 -3.96 21.25
N LEU A 166 -29.32 -4.72 21.64
CA LEU A 166 -30.31 -4.27 22.61
C LEU A 166 -29.69 -3.97 23.98
N LYS A 167 -28.78 -4.81 24.46
CA LYS A 167 -28.05 -4.53 25.72
C LYS A 167 -27.22 -3.25 25.64
N LYS A 168 -26.52 -3.04 24.54
CA LYS A 168 -25.75 -1.82 24.29
C LYS A 168 -26.62 -0.57 24.27
N SER A 169 -27.83 -0.65 23.70
CA SER A 169 -28.77 0.47 23.68
C SER A 169 -29.36 0.83 25.05
N LYS A 170 -29.21 -0.02 26.07
CA LYS A 170 -29.62 0.29 27.45
C LYS A 170 -28.53 1.05 28.24
N ILE A 171 -27.36 1.29 27.66
CA ILE A 171 -26.27 2.04 28.27
C ILE A 171 -26.44 3.51 27.83
N THR A 172 -26.46 4.42 28.80
CA THR A 172 -26.66 5.84 28.53
C THR A 172 -25.35 6.57 28.23
N ASP A 173 -25.44 7.71 27.57
CA ASP A 173 -24.26 8.51 27.27
C ASP A 173 -23.61 9.04 28.54
N GLU A 174 -24.40 9.42 29.57
CA GLU A 174 -23.91 9.86 30.87
C GLU A 174 -23.07 8.78 31.58
N GLU A 175 -23.42 7.49 31.42
CA GLU A 175 -22.65 6.39 32.00
C GLU A 175 -21.30 6.23 31.32
N ILE A 176 -21.22 6.48 30.02
CA ILE A 176 -19.97 6.41 29.23
C ILE A 176 -19.13 7.67 29.47
N ASP A 177 -19.73 8.84 29.47
CA ASP A 177 -19.02 10.11 29.69
C ASP A 177 -18.51 10.24 31.12
N GLY A 178 -19.19 9.59 32.09
CA GLY A 178 -18.77 9.50 33.49
C GLY A 178 -17.62 8.54 33.78
N MET A 179 -17.11 7.80 32.77
CA MET A 179 -15.98 6.88 32.95
C MET A 179 -14.68 7.67 33.20
N SER A 180 -13.98 7.29 34.27
CA SER A 180 -12.68 7.87 34.64
C SER A 180 -11.57 7.50 33.66
N ASP A 181 -10.44 8.20 33.73
CA ASP A 181 -9.29 7.91 32.86
C ASP A 181 -8.75 6.49 33.05
N ILE A 182 -8.79 5.96 34.28
CA ILE A 182 -8.41 4.56 34.53
C ILE A 182 -9.41 3.58 33.92
N ASP A 183 -10.72 3.90 33.90
CA ASP A 183 -11.71 3.08 33.19
C ASP A 183 -11.45 3.08 31.68
N LYS A 184 -11.09 4.22 31.11
CA LYS A 184 -10.74 4.34 29.68
C LYS A 184 -9.48 3.55 29.34
N LYS A 185 -8.42 3.66 30.16
CA LYS A 185 -7.21 2.85 30.02
C LYS A 185 -7.51 1.35 30.09
N ALA A 186 -8.28 0.92 31.09
CA ALA A 186 -8.67 -0.49 31.27
C ALA A 186 -9.53 -0.98 30.08
N ALA A 187 -10.46 -0.17 29.59
CA ALA A 187 -11.28 -0.50 28.42
C ALA A 187 -10.41 -0.71 27.16
N TYR A 188 -9.42 0.14 26.94
CA TYR A 188 -8.49 0.01 25.80
C TYR A 188 -7.63 -1.24 25.90
N ILE A 189 -7.06 -1.52 27.09
CA ILE A 189 -6.27 -2.72 27.34
C ILE A 189 -7.14 -3.97 27.15
N TYR A 190 -8.36 -3.99 27.70
CA TYR A 190 -9.30 -5.10 27.53
C TYR A 190 -9.67 -5.35 26.07
N TYR A 191 -9.88 -4.27 25.30
CA TYR A 191 -10.10 -4.36 23.85
C TYR A 191 -8.93 -5.02 23.14
N ILE A 192 -7.70 -4.58 23.43
CA ILE A 192 -6.48 -5.16 22.84
C ILE A 192 -6.36 -6.65 23.21
N MET A 193 -6.57 -7.02 24.47
CA MET A 193 -6.50 -8.41 24.95
C MET A 193 -7.45 -9.35 24.21
N ASN A 194 -8.57 -8.83 23.68
CA ASN A 194 -9.62 -9.62 23.04
C ASN A 194 -9.73 -9.44 21.52
N LYS A 195 -8.90 -8.59 20.89
CA LYS A 195 -8.87 -8.34 19.45
C LYS A 195 -8.10 -9.44 18.71
N GLY A 196 -8.56 -9.82 17.50
CA GLY A 196 -7.86 -10.74 16.59
C GLY A 196 -7.93 -12.21 17.00
N TYR A 197 -6.97 -13.03 16.57
CA TYR A 197 -6.98 -14.46 16.82
C TYR A 197 -6.75 -14.81 18.29
N SER A 198 -7.53 -15.74 18.84
CA SER A 198 -7.50 -16.04 20.28
C SER A 198 -6.19 -16.62 20.80
N LYS A 199 -5.39 -17.26 19.94
CA LYS A 199 -4.12 -17.89 20.31
C LYS A 199 -2.90 -17.00 20.13
N ASP A 200 -3.07 -15.82 19.49
CA ASP A 200 -1.96 -14.91 19.20
C ASP A 200 -1.60 -14.07 20.42
N GLU A 201 -0.34 -13.67 20.48
CA GLU A 201 0.12 -12.66 21.40
C GLU A 201 -0.55 -11.32 21.07
N LYS A 202 -1.13 -10.67 22.07
CA LYS A 202 -1.76 -9.35 21.95
C LYS A 202 -0.79 -8.30 22.47
N ILE A 203 -0.28 -7.46 21.58
CA ILE A 203 0.62 -6.38 21.96
C ILE A 203 -0.19 -5.32 22.70
N ILE A 204 0.03 -5.20 24.01
CA ILE A 204 -0.64 -4.21 24.85
C ILE A 204 0.02 -2.83 24.65
N LYS A 205 1.34 -2.80 24.72
CA LYS A 205 2.13 -1.59 24.53
C LYS A 205 3.47 -1.91 23.90
N ASP A 206 3.83 -1.20 22.84
CA ASP A 206 5.11 -1.31 22.12
C ASP A 206 5.70 0.07 21.73
N GLU A 207 4.96 1.16 21.99
CA GLU A 207 5.44 2.52 21.83
C GLU A 207 5.73 3.15 23.18
N ASN A 208 6.87 3.82 23.30
CA ASN A 208 7.27 4.56 24.51
C ASN A 208 7.18 3.73 25.81
N VAL A 209 7.56 2.44 25.76
CA VAL A 209 7.63 1.59 26.95
C VAL A 209 8.85 2.01 27.77
N SER A 210 8.60 2.58 28.94
CA SER A 210 9.67 3.00 29.85
C SER A 210 10.37 1.81 30.49
N GLU A 211 11.62 2.04 30.98
CA GLU A 211 12.34 1.01 31.76
C GLU A 211 11.55 0.58 33.00
N GLU A 212 10.88 1.52 33.64
CA GLU A 212 10.09 1.30 34.83
C GLU A 212 8.86 0.43 34.53
N GLU A 213 8.09 0.74 33.48
CA GLU A 213 6.96 -0.08 33.03
C GLU A 213 7.40 -1.51 32.71
N TYR A 214 8.50 -1.63 31.92
CA TYR A 214 9.04 -2.93 31.51
C TYR A 214 9.46 -3.77 32.71
N ALA A 215 10.23 -3.18 33.64
CA ALA A 215 10.71 -3.88 34.85
C ALA A 215 9.55 -4.21 35.79
N THR A 216 8.59 -3.30 35.98
CA THR A 216 7.43 -3.51 36.84
C THR A 216 6.58 -4.67 36.33
N ILE A 217 6.22 -4.68 35.04
CA ILE A 217 5.42 -5.77 34.45
C ILE A 217 6.15 -7.11 34.54
N ALA A 218 7.47 -7.14 34.25
CA ALA A 218 8.29 -8.34 34.37
C ALA A 218 8.28 -8.90 35.82
N SER A 219 8.28 -8.01 36.83
CA SER A 219 8.31 -8.39 38.23
C SER A 219 6.96 -8.89 38.79
N LEU A 220 5.85 -8.34 38.27
CA LEU A 220 4.48 -8.64 38.76
C LEU A 220 4.01 -10.05 38.43
N LYS A 221 4.64 -10.74 37.47
CA LYS A 221 4.30 -12.10 37.00
C LYS A 221 2.80 -12.32 36.81
N LEU A 222 2.15 -11.35 36.17
CA LEU A 222 0.71 -11.39 35.90
C LEU A 222 0.38 -12.52 34.92
N LYS A 223 -0.68 -13.30 35.24
CA LYS A 223 -1.07 -14.46 34.44
C LYS A 223 -1.41 -14.04 33.00
N GLY A 224 -0.65 -14.57 32.04
CA GLY A 224 -0.82 -14.29 30.62
C GLY A 224 -0.15 -13.01 30.13
N VAL A 225 0.39 -12.17 30.99
CA VAL A 225 1.13 -10.95 30.60
C VAL A 225 2.62 -11.19 30.76
N ASP A 226 3.39 -10.78 29.77
CA ASP A 226 4.85 -10.87 29.81
C ASP A 226 5.47 -9.74 28.99
N VAL A 227 6.78 -9.62 29.05
CA VAL A 227 7.59 -8.61 28.35
C VAL A 227 8.61 -9.28 27.45
N LYS A 228 8.92 -8.64 26.33
CA LYS A 228 9.98 -9.10 25.42
C LYS A 228 10.68 -7.93 24.74
N LEU A 229 11.91 -8.17 24.31
CA LEU A 229 12.56 -7.31 23.33
C LEU A 229 12.07 -7.70 21.93
N SER A 230 11.77 -6.72 21.12
CA SER A 230 11.32 -6.84 19.75
C SER A 230 11.98 -5.76 18.91
N TRP A 231 11.41 -5.44 17.77
CA TRP A 231 11.87 -4.37 16.90
C TRP A 231 10.66 -3.65 16.31
N ARG A 232 10.86 -2.41 15.92
CA ARG A 232 9.90 -1.65 15.11
C ARG A 232 10.59 -1.02 13.91
N ARG A 233 9.82 -0.70 12.86
CA ARG A 233 10.35 0.02 11.71
C ARG A 233 10.67 1.46 12.09
N GLU A 234 11.86 1.89 11.73
CA GLU A 234 12.33 3.27 11.86
C GLU A 234 12.47 3.88 10.47
N TYR A 235 11.83 5.04 10.26
CA TYR A 235 11.83 5.78 9.00
C TYR A 235 12.66 7.04 9.18
N LEU A 236 13.88 7.04 8.61
CA LEU A 236 14.90 8.05 8.87
C LEU A 236 14.68 9.39 8.16
N TYR A 237 13.71 9.44 7.24
CA TYR A 237 13.37 10.64 6.47
C TYR A 237 11.94 11.11 6.71
N ASP A 238 11.39 10.87 7.89
CA ASP A 238 10.04 11.26 8.30
C ASP A 238 8.98 10.86 7.24
N ASP A 239 8.24 11.84 6.70
CA ASP A 239 7.20 11.64 5.70
C ASP A 239 7.71 11.55 4.25
N THR A 240 9.02 11.76 4.01
CA THR A 240 9.59 11.72 2.67
C THR A 240 9.51 10.30 2.09
N PHE A 241 8.83 10.15 0.95
CA PHE A 241 8.61 8.89 0.26
C PHE A 241 7.88 7.81 1.09
N ARG A 242 7.36 8.20 2.24
CA ARG A 242 6.82 7.30 3.26
C ARG A 242 5.65 6.44 2.76
N SER A 243 4.73 7.03 2.00
CA SER A 243 3.55 6.31 1.48
C SER A 243 3.93 5.21 0.47
N ILE A 244 5.03 5.38 -0.29
CA ILE A 244 5.48 4.39 -1.27
C ILE A 244 6.32 3.29 -0.62
N ILE A 245 7.07 3.59 0.44
CA ILE A 245 7.69 2.54 1.26
C ILE A 245 6.59 1.60 1.77
N GLY A 246 5.47 2.16 2.22
CA GLY A 246 4.32 1.39 2.66
C GLY A 246 4.36 1.07 4.16
N THR A 247 3.50 0.16 4.57
CA THR A 247 3.25 -0.20 5.96
C THR A 247 3.47 -1.69 6.20
N ILE A 248 3.73 -2.03 7.46
CA ILE A 248 3.78 -3.40 7.95
C ILE A 248 2.64 -3.62 8.94
N GLY A 249 2.20 -4.84 9.09
CA GLY A 249 1.10 -5.19 10.01
C GLY A 249 0.93 -6.69 10.20
N ASN A 250 -0.06 -7.07 10.99
CA ASN A 250 -0.44 -8.46 11.19
C ASN A 250 -1.09 -9.04 9.92
N ILE A 251 -0.99 -10.36 9.75
CA ILE A 251 -1.66 -11.08 8.67
C ILE A 251 -3.17 -10.98 8.85
N GLU A 252 -3.86 -10.39 7.88
CA GLU A 252 -5.31 -10.32 7.85
C GLU A 252 -5.95 -11.68 7.56
N GLN A 253 -7.18 -11.88 8.05
CA GLN A 253 -7.91 -13.15 7.88
C GLN A 253 -8.05 -13.58 6.41
N GLU A 254 -8.26 -12.63 5.52
CA GLU A 254 -8.45 -12.85 4.09
C GLU A 254 -7.19 -13.38 3.41
N ASN A 255 -6.01 -12.98 3.88
CA ASN A 255 -4.70 -13.34 3.33
C ASN A 255 -4.01 -14.49 4.09
N LYS A 256 -4.68 -15.05 5.09
CA LYS A 256 -4.12 -16.06 6.00
C LYS A 256 -3.50 -17.25 5.25
N ASP A 257 -4.27 -17.88 4.37
CA ASP A 257 -3.83 -19.11 3.69
C ASP A 257 -2.65 -18.82 2.72
N TYR A 258 -2.64 -17.65 2.09
CA TYR A 258 -1.52 -17.20 1.26
C TYR A 258 -0.20 -17.15 2.04
N TYR A 259 -0.22 -16.50 3.21
CA TYR A 259 1.00 -16.36 4.02
C TYR A 259 1.40 -17.67 4.70
N LEU A 260 0.46 -18.48 5.19
CA LEU A 260 0.76 -19.80 5.76
C LEU A 260 1.42 -20.72 4.74
N ASN A 261 0.95 -20.73 3.49
CA ASN A 261 1.55 -21.50 2.40
C ASN A 261 2.97 -21.02 2.04
N LYS A 262 3.30 -19.75 2.32
CA LYS A 262 4.65 -19.19 2.21
C LYS A 262 5.54 -19.42 3.45
N GLY A 263 5.09 -20.22 4.41
CA GLY A 263 5.84 -20.57 5.62
C GLY A 263 5.86 -19.46 6.68
N TYR A 264 4.89 -18.54 6.64
CA TYR A 264 4.66 -17.59 7.73
C TYR A 264 3.86 -18.24 8.86
N THR A 265 3.99 -17.71 10.05
CA THR A 265 3.09 -18.00 11.18
C THR A 265 2.11 -16.85 11.34
N LEU A 266 0.94 -17.09 11.96
CA LEU A 266 -0.08 -16.05 12.13
C LEU A 266 0.39 -14.83 12.96
N SER A 267 1.45 -15.00 13.75
CA SER A 267 2.06 -13.93 14.55
C SER A 267 3.13 -13.14 13.80
N ASP A 268 3.39 -13.44 12.52
CA ASP A 268 4.36 -12.71 11.74
C ASP A 268 3.84 -11.34 11.33
N ILE A 269 4.75 -10.38 11.27
CA ILE A 269 4.53 -9.05 10.72
C ILE A 269 4.92 -9.11 9.25
N VAL A 270 3.99 -8.71 8.39
CA VAL A 270 4.13 -8.71 6.93
C VAL A 270 4.01 -7.31 6.35
N GLY A 271 4.52 -7.10 5.15
CA GLY A 271 4.25 -5.88 4.39
C GLY A 271 2.78 -5.83 3.97
N THR A 272 2.09 -4.73 4.29
CA THR A 272 0.65 -4.56 4.00
C THR A 272 0.37 -3.64 2.83
N SER A 273 1.35 -2.80 2.43
CA SER A 273 1.19 -1.91 1.27
C SER A 273 2.49 -1.62 0.56
N TYR A 274 2.39 -1.24 -0.70
CA TYR A 274 3.46 -0.77 -1.61
C TYR A 274 4.76 -1.59 -1.55
N LEU A 275 5.95 -0.97 -1.34
CA LEU A 275 7.24 -1.67 -1.40
C LEU A 275 7.39 -2.72 -0.30
N GLU A 276 6.92 -2.43 0.92
CA GLU A 276 6.91 -3.42 2.02
C GLU A 276 6.10 -4.67 1.64
N TYR A 277 4.97 -4.50 0.92
CA TYR A 277 4.15 -5.61 0.42
C TYR A 277 4.78 -6.30 -0.79
N MET A 278 5.21 -5.52 -1.79
CA MET A 278 5.75 -6.06 -3.05
C MET A 278 7.02 -6.89 -2.85
N TYR A 279 7.85 -6.49 -1.88
CA TYR A 279 9.13 -7.11 -1.59
C TYR A 279 9.19 -7.81 -0.24
N ASP A 280 8.02 -8.20 0.29
CA ASP A 280 7.90 -8.88 1.58
C ASP A 280 8.76 -10.14 1.67
N ASP A 281 8.82 -10.94 0.58
CA ASP A 281 9.63 -12.17 0.52
C ASP A 281 11.13 -11.92 0.71
N TYR A 282 11.66 -10.76 0.29
CA TYR A 282 13.04 -10.38 0.53
C TYR A 282 13.24 -9.75 1.91
N LEU A 283 12.28 -8.92 2.31
CA LEU A 283 12.35 -8.17 3.57
C LEU A 283 12.11 -9.04 4.80
N LYS A 284 11.42 -10.16 4.66
CA LYS A 284 11.13 -11.10 5.75
C LYS A 284 12.40 -11.58 6.43
N GLY A 285 12.49 -11.45 7.76
CA GLY A 285 13.52 -12.08 8.57
C GLY A 285 13.22 -13.56 8.84
N GLU A 286 14.26 -14.33 9.06
CA GLU A 286 14.15 -15.72 9.49
C GLU A 286 14.19 -15.80 11.02
N LYS A 287 13.23 -16.53 11.62
CA LYS A 287 13.15 -16.72 13.07
C LYS A 287 14.17 -17.73 13.55
N ASN A 288 14.58 -17.63 14.81
CA ASN A 288 15.19 -18.74 15.53
C ASN A 288 14.23 -19.94 15.50
N VAL A 289 14.77 -21.11 15.25
CA VAL A 289 14.00 -22.36 15.32
C VAL A 289 14.58 -23.22 16.43
N TYR A 290 13.74 -23.63 17.36
CA TYR A 290 14.07 -24.47 18.48
C TYR A 290 13.37 -25.81 18.38
N LYS A 291 13.94 -26.82 19.00
CA LYS A 291 13.38 -28.16 19.12
C LYS A 291 13.65 -28.68 20.53
N TYR A 292 12.72 -29.47 21.08
CA TYR A 292 12.98 -30.22 22.30
C TYR A 292 13.84 -31.43 21.99
N ILE A 293 15.00 -31.54 22.66
CA ILE A 293 15.89 -32.69 22.64
C ILE A 293 16.06 -33.09 24.11
N ASP A 294 15.63 -34.29 24.48
CA ASP A 294 15.70 -34.80 25.85
C ASP A 294 15.16 -33.84 26.92
N SER A 295 14.03 -33.17 26.63
CA SER A 295 13.35 -32.16 27.48
C SER A 295 13.97 -30.76 27.48
N ASP A 296 15.15 -30.57 26.88
CA ASP A 296 15.78 -29.26 26.74
C ASP A 296 15.38 -28.59 25.44
N LEU A 297 15.13 -27.28 25.49
CA LEU A 297 14.85 -26.47 24.31
C LEU A 297 16.16 -26.06 23.64
N VAL A 298 16.50 -26.71 22.54
CA VAL A 298 17.76 -26.51 21.81
C VAL A 298 17.54 -25.68 20.56
N LEU A 299 18.38 -24.67 20.32
CA LEU A 299 18.40 -23.88 19.09
C LEU A 299 18.94 -24.77 17.94
N VAL A 300 18.10 -25.03 16.94
CA VAL A 300 18.49 -25.86 15.75
C VAL A 300 18.74 -25.02 14.51
N LYS A 301 18.21 -23.80 14.46
CA LYS A 301 18.47 -22.82 13.40
C LYS A 301 18.50 -21.43 14.00
N GLU A 302 19.59 -20.72 13.79
CA GLU A 302 19.68 -19.30 14.15
C GLU A 302 18.89 -18.45 13.16
N GLY A 303 18.13 -17.50 13.70
CA GLY A 303 17.39 -16.52 12.91
C GLY A 303 18.31 -15.44 12.39
N LYS A 304 17.89 -14.81 11.31
CA LYS A 304 18.63 -13.69 10.71
C LYS A 304 17.65 -12.61 10.25
N ARG A 305 18.14 -11.38 10.19
CA ARG A 305 17.43 -10.25 9.62
C ARG A 305 17.13 -10.52 8.14
N GLY A 306 16.02 -9.95 7.62
CA GLY A 306 15.68 -9.99 6.20
C GLY A 306 16.73 -9.31 5.32
N ASN A 307 16.66 -9.54 4.02
CA ASN A 307 17.61 -9.01 3.04
C ASN A 307 17.38 -7.53 2.78
N ASP A 308 18.43 -6.81 2.43
CA ASP A 308 18.42 -5.37 2.26
C ASP A 308 18.03 -4.98 0.83
N LEU A 309 17.05 -4.07 0.72
CA LEU A 309 16.64 -3.49 -0.56
C LEU A 309 17.43 -2.22 -0.86
N TYR A 310 17.90 -2.10 -2.08
CA TYR A 310 18.45 -0.87 -2.65
C TYR A 310 17.49 -0.37 -3.71
N LEU A 311 16.97 0.83 -3.53
CA LEU A 311 16.02 1.44 -4.45
C LEU A 311 16.72 2.23 -5.55
N THR A 312 16.00 2.55 -6.63
CA THR A 312 16.45 3.47 -7.67
C THR A 312 16.30 4.93 -7.28
N ILE A 313 15.50 5.20 -6.24
CA ILE A 313 15.23 6.55 -5.70
C ILE A 313 16.51 7.18 -5.13
N ASP A 314 16.74 8.44 -5.47
CA ASP A 314 17.65 9.32 -4.76
C ASP A 314 16.88 10.10 -3.71
N ILE A 315 17.12 9.79 -2.44
CA ILE A 315 16.30 10.32 -1.34
C ILE A 315 16.48 11.84 -1.15
N GLU A 316 17.64 12.39 -1.49
CA GLU A 316 17.85 13.83 -1.42
C GLU A 316 17.09 14.57 -2.54
N LEU A 317 17.10 14.01 -3.74
CA LEU A 317 16.30 14.53 -4.86
C LEU A 317 14.80 14.43 -4.53
N GLN A 318 14.36 13.29 -3.98
CA GLN A 318 12.98 13.07 -3.55
C GLN A 318 12.54 14.15 -2.56
N LYS A 319 13.31 14.37 -1.50
CA LYS A 319 13.04 15.39 -0.47
C LYS A 319 12.97 16.79 -1.05
N LYS A 320 13.93 17.16 -1.93
CA LYS A 320 13.90 18.46 -2.61
C LYS A 320 12.63 18.62 -3.45
N ILE A 321 12.23 17.61 -4.23
CA ILE A 321 11.04 17.67 -5.09
C ILE A 321 9.76 17.79 -4.25
N GLU A 322 9.63 17.02 -3.18
CA GLU A 322 8.47 17.14 -2.27
C GLU A 322 8.36 18.56 -1.70
N ASN A 323 9.46 19.11 -1.20
CA ASN A 323 9.49 20.48 -0.68
C ASN A 323 9.14 21.53 -1.76
N ILE A 324 9.61 21.34 -3.00
CA ILE A 324 9.26 22.23 -4.11
C ILE A 324 7.74 22.24 -4.35
N ILE A 325 7.10 21.06 -4.35
CA ILE A 325 5.65 20.97 -4.53
C ILE A 325 4.93 21.65 -3.35
N ILE A 326 5.36 21.38 -2.12
CA ILE A 326 4.78 21.98 -0.90
C ILE A 326 4.85 23.50 -0.94
N ASP A 327 6.03 24.06 -1.24
CA ASP A 327 6.24 25.51 -1.36
C ASP A 327 5.30 26.14 -2.40
N GLU A 328 5.17 25.51 -3.56
CA GLU A 328 4.34 26.02 -4.65
C GLU A 328 2.84 25.88 -4.37
N LEU A 329 2.42 24.86 -3.59
CA LEU A 329 1.05 24.70 -3.13
C LEU A 329 0.67 25.83 -2.15
N TYR A 330 1.52 26.13 -1.15
CA TYR A 330 1.27 27.23 -0.23
C TYR A 330 1.29 28.58 -0.97
N LYS A 331 2.31 28.83 -1.79
CA LYS A 331 2.43 30.06 -2.57
C LYS A 331 1.21 30.32 -3.44
N ALA A 332 0.67 29.28 -4.06
CA ALA A 332 -0.50 29.41 -4.93
C ALA A 332 -1.76 29.83 -4.15
N LYS A 333 -1.84 29.59 -2.83
CA LYS A 333 -3.00 30.04 -2.04
C LYS A 333 -3.05 31.58 -1.88
N ASP A 334 -1.91 32.24 -2.05
CA ASP A 334 -1.79 33.69 -2.04
C ASP A 334 -1.94 34.30 -3.46
N GLU A 335 -1.95 33.47 -4.51
CA GLU A 335 -2.12 33.92 -5.89
C GLU A 335 -3.62 34.04 -6.24
N PRO A 336 -4.07 35.09 -6.95
CA PRO A 336 -5.46 35.19 -7.38
C PRO A 336 -5.81 34.07 -8.37
N ASN A 337 -7.09 33.68 -8.40
CA ASN A 337 -7.63 32.70 -9.36
C ASN A 337 -7.07 31.26 -9.28
N THR A 338 -6.55 30.85 -8.11
CA THR A 338 -5.99 29.51 -7.90
C THR A 338 -6.77 28.67 -6.87
N ARG A 339 -8.02 29.02 -6.60
CA ARG A 339 -8.81 28.41 -5.52
C ARG A 339 -8.93 26.90 -5.63
N PHE A 340 -9.04 26.34 -6.85
CA PHE A 340 -9.19 24.91 -7.09
C PHE A 340 -7.86 24.16 -7.17
N TYR A 341 -6.75 24.87 -7.37
CA TYR A 341 -5.43 24.24 -7.38
C TYR A 341 -5.07 23.75 -5.98
N ASN A 342 -4.99 22.43 -5.84
CA ASN A 342 -4.75 21.80 -4.55
C ASN A 342 -3.73 20.66 -4.59
N ARG A 343 -3.18 20.30 -5.75
CA ARG A 343 -2.24 19.17 -5.88
C ARG A 343 -1.31 19.31 -7.09
N SER A 344 -0.15 18.69 -6.99
CA SER A 344 0.75 18.48 -8.12
C SER A 344 1.44 17.14 -8.02
N PHE A 345 1.81 16.60 -9.19
CA PHE A 345 2.50 15.33 -9.35
C PHE A 345 3.77 15.53 -10.16
N VAL A 346 4.86 14.91 -9.73
CA VAL A 346 6.17 14.96 -10.37
C VAL A 346 6.75 13.57 -10.44
N VAL A 347 7.32 13.19 -11.60
CA VAL A 347 8.15 11.99 -11.77
C VAL A 347 9.45 12.39 -12.44
N VAL A 348 10.56 11.86 -11.95
CA VAL A 348 11.90 11.99 -12.52
C VAL A 348 12.50 10.61 -12.69
N SER A 349 13.02 10.29 -13.87
CA SER A 349 13.58 8.97 -14.19
C SER A 349 14.84 9.07 -15.05
N ASP A 350 15.61 7.97 -15.11
CA ASP A 350 16.60 7.76 -16.17
C ASP A 350 15.88 7.16 -17.40
N PRO A 351 15.86 7.87 -18.54
CA PRO A 351 15.14 7.41 -19.73
C PRO A 351 15.76 6.15 -20.37
N ASN A 352 17.03 5.85 -20.09
CA ASN A 352 17.74 4.74 -20.72
C ASN A 352 17.58 3.42 -19.95
N THR A 353 17.36 3.49 -18.64
CA THR A 353 17.25 2.31 -17.77
C THR A 353 15.82 2.07 -17.27
N GLY A 354 14.97 3.10 -17.22
CA GLY A 354 13.66 3.03 -16.59
C GLY A 354 13.70 3.19 -15.08
N GLU A 355 14.87 3.44 -14.47
CA GLU A 355 15.00 3.72 -13.04
C GLU A 355 14.24 5.00 -12.69
N VAL A 356 13.30 4.92 -11.75
CA VAL A 356 12.63 6.09 -11.18
C VAL A 356 13.53 6.69 -10.11
N LEU A 357 13.99 7.92 -10.34
CA LEU A 357 14.93 8.62 -9.45
C LEU A 357 14.21 9.38 -8.33
N ALA A 358 13.02 9.87 -8.64
CA ALA A 358 12.09 10.48 -7.68
C ALA A 358 10.66 10.45 -8.23
N MET A 359 9.68 10.32 -7.33
CA MET A 359 8.27 10.46 -7.64
C MET A 359 7.54 11.05 -6.43
N ALA A 360 6.82 12.15 -6.65
CA ALA A 360 6.16 12.88 -5.57
C ALA A 360 4.79 13.39 -5.99
N GLY A 361 3.83 13.27 -5.08
CA GLY A 361 2.53 13.90 -5.16
C GLY A 361 2.19 14.51 -3.81
N LYS A 362 1.82 15.78 -3.77
CA LYS A 362 1.35 16.44 -2.55
C LYS A 362 0.03 17.13 -2.82
N GLN A 363 -0.80 17.14 -1.79
CA GLN A 363 -2.11 17.80 -1.80
C GLN A 363 -2.23 18.73 -0.61
N ILE A 364 -2.73 19.94 -0.85
CA ILE A 364 -3.09 20.89 0.21
C ILE A 364 -4.59 20.83 0.45
N VAL A 365 -4.99 20.66 1.69
CA VAL A 365 -6.38 20.64 2.12
C VAL A 365 -6.63 21.75 3.14
N ASN A 366 -7.83 22.32 3.13
CA ASN A 366 -8.26 23.27 4.14
C ASN A 366 -9.18 22.56 5.14
N THR A 367 -8.79 22.57 6.41
CA THR A 367 -9.61 22.03 7.51
C THR A 367 -9.87 23.17 8.50
N ASN A 368 -11.10 23.64 8.56
CA ASN A 368 -11.51 24.72 9.47
C ASN A 368 -10.63 26.00 9.38
N GLY A 369 -10.27 26.42 8.16
CA GLY A 369 -9.45 27.59 7.93
C GLY A 369 -7.93 27.37 8.01
N THR A 370 -7.48 26.17 8.38
CA THR A 370 -6.07 25.84 8.44
C THR A 370 -5.67 24.94 7.27
N TYR A 371 -4.64 25.35 6.53
CA TYR A 371 -4.07 24.55 5.45
C TYR A 371 -3.14 23.47 6.00
N ARG A 372 -3.29 22.24 5.47
CA ARG A 372 -2.43 21.09 5.77
C ARG A 372 -1.98 20.43 4.48
N ILE A 373 -0.76 19.94 4.47
CA ILE A 373 -0.24 19.12 3.38
C ILE A 373 -0.49 17.65 3.69
N LEU A 374 -1.03 16.96 2.70
CA LEU A 374 -1.15 15.50 2.70
C LEU A 374 -0.18 14.92 1.68
N ASP A 375 0.44 13.79 2.02
CA ASP A 375 1.17 13.01 1.02
C ASP A 375 0.15 12.34 0.08
N TYR A 376 0.31 12.64 -1.20
CA TYR A 376 -0.53 12.09 -2.27
C TYR A 376 0.34 11.45 -3.36
N THR A 377 1.51 10.95 -2.99
CA THR A 377 2.46 10.30 -3.93
C THR A 377 1.84 9.11 -4.67
N PRO A 378 0.99 8.25 -4.07
CA PRO A 378 0.28 7.23 -4.83
C PRO A 378 -0.56 7.77 -6.00
N GLY A 379 -1.02 9.01 -5.93
CA GLY A 379 -1.74 9.69 -7.02
C GLY A 379 -0.91 9.82 -8.32
N VAL A 380 0.42 9.74 -8.25
CA VAL A 380 1.32 9.78 -9.41
C VAL A 380 1.00 8.68 -10.43
N PHE A 381 0.59 7.50 -9.97
CA PHE A 381 0.29 6.34 -10.80
C PHE A 381 -1.17 5.86 -10.71
N SER A 382 -1.96 6.38 -9.78
CA SER A 382 -3.36 5.99 -9.60
C SER A 382 -4.35 7.08 -10.06
N THR A 383 -3.93 8.35 -10.13
CA THR A 383 -4.77 9.48 -10.55
C THR A 383 -4.40 9.92 -11.96
N SER A 384 -5.39 10.07 -12.83
CA SER A 384 -5.20 10.54 -14.20
C SER A 384 -5.91 11.87 -14.44
N ALA A 385 -5.40 12.63 -15.43
CA ALA A 385 -5.96 13.90 -15.87
C ALA A 385 -5.92 14.01 -17.38
N THR A 386 -6.71 14.92 -17.95
CA THR A 386 -6.48 15.40 -19.33
C THR A 386 -5.15 16.14 -19.32
N VAL A 387 -4.27 15.81 -20.26
CA VAL A 387 -2.88 16.28 -20.24
C VAL A 387 -2.57 17.33 -21.31
N GLY A 388 -3.52 17.52 -22.22
CA GLY A 388 -3.40 18.52 -23.30
C GLY A 388 -2.20 18.24 -24.21
N SER A 389 -1.65 19.32 -24.71
CA SER A 389 -0.69 19.33 -25.83
C SER A 389 0.61 18.54 -25.61
N VAL A 390 0.88 17.95 -24.45
CA VAL A 390 2.10 17.12 -24.27
C VAL A 390 2.10 15.89 -25.17
N VAL A 391 0.93 15.33 -25.51
CA VAL A 391 0.81 14.14 -26.37
C VAL A 391 1.04 14.42 -27.87
N LYS A 392 1.19 15.69 -28.29
CA LYS A 392 1.33 16.06 -29.67
C LYS A 392 2.55 15.45 -30.38
N GLY A 393 3.57 15.05 -29.63
CA GLY A 393 4.67 14.26 -30.15
C GLY A 393 4.22 12.90 -30.70
N ALA A 394 3.43 12.16 -29.91
CA ALA A 394 2.84 10.90 -30.34
C ALA A 394 1.84 11.12 -31.50
N SER A 395 1.06 12.20 -31.45
CA SER A 395 0.14 12.56 -32.56
C SER A 395 0.86 12.84 -33.86
N HIS A 396 2.07 13.44 -33.82
CA HIS A 396 2.91 13.61 -35.04
C HIS A 396 3.35 12.25 -35.58
N ILE A 397 3.77 11.33 -34.71
CA ILE A 397 4.12 9.96 -35.11
C ILE A 397 2.94 9.25 -35.78
N VAL A 398 1.72 9.39 -35.24
CA VAL A 398 0.50 8.90 -35.94
C VAL A 398 0.39 9.48 -37.32
N GLY A 399 0.55 10.80 -37.45
CA GLY A 399 0.47 11.49 -38.74
C GLY A 399 1.51 11.00 -39.73
N TYR A 400 2.77 10.85 -39.34
CA TYR A 400 3.85 10.35 -40.18
C TYR A 400 3.65 8.88 -40.59
N ASN A 401 3.33 8.01 -39.63
CA ASN A 401 3.16 6.59 -39.90
C ASN A 401 1.98 6.28 -40.83
N THR A 402 0.93 7.11 -40.81
CA THR A 402 -0.25 6.97 -41.69
C THR A 402 -0.11 7.72 -43.00
N GLY A 403 0.94 8.53 -43.15
CA GLY A 403 1.12 9.42 -44.32
C GLY A 403 0.21 10.65 -44.32
N ALA A 404 -0.56 10.86 -43.25
CA ALA A 404 -1.41 12.06 -43.09
C ALA A 404 -0.58 13.34 -42.85
N LEU A 405 0.66 13.18 -42.46
CA LEU A 405 1.66 14.23 -42.26
C LEU A 405 2.97 13.85 -42.95
N LYS A 406 3.60 14.80 -43.61
CA LYS A 406 4.95 14.64 -44.20
C LYS A 406 5.97 15.50 -43.45
N ILE A 407 7.23 15.07 -43.40
CA ILE A 407 8.32 15.87 -42.87
C ILE A 407 8.39 17.21 -43.56
N GLY A 408 8.45 18.30 -42.78
CA GLY A 408 8.52 19.66 -43.30
C GLY A 408 7.21 20.20 -43.89
N GLU A 409 6.10 19.45 -43.79
CA GLU A 409 4.81 19.90 -44.36
C GLU A 409 4.38 21.24 -43.75
N VAL A 410 4.14 22.22 -44.58
CA VAL A 410 3.76 23.58 -44.22
C VAL A 410 2.23 23.72 -44.28
N ARG A 411 1.63 24.31 -43.25
CA ARG A 411 0.20 24.61 -43.19
C ARG A 411 -0.04 26.00 -42.60
N ASN A 412 -1.11 26.66 -43.05
CA ASN A 412 -1.60 27.87 -42.39
C ASN A 412 -2.41 27.50 -41.16
N ASP A 413 -2.09 28.09 -40.00
CA ASP A 413 -2.77 27.89 -38.74
C ASP A 413 -4.10 28.65 -38.73
N ILE A 414 -5.11 28.11 -39.42
CA ILE A 414 -6.44 28.70 -39.56
C ILE A 414 -7.42 27.87 -38.75
N CYS A 415 -8.32 28.56 -38.02
CA CYS A 415 -9.38 27.90 -37.24
C CYS A 415 -10.22 26.94 -38.08
N VAL A 416 -10.55 25.79 -37.50
CA VAL A 416 -11.40 24.78 -38.13
C VAL A 416 -12.84 25.00 -37.74
N LYS A 417 -13.73 25.12 -38.70
CA LYS A 417 -15.19 25.16 -38.57
C LYS A 417 -15.80 23.92 -39.20
N LEU A 418 -16.44 23.10 -38.36
CA LEU A 418 -17.21 21.93 -38.80
C LEU A 418 -18.71 22.20 -38.63
N ALA A 419 -19.55 21.57 -39.44
CA ALA A 419 -20.99 21.72 -39.34
C ALA A 419 -21.50 21.27 -37.96
N GLY A 420 -22.29 22.11 -37.30
CA GLY A 420 -22.87 21.83 -35.99
C GLY A 420 -21.89 21.91 -34.82
N ALA A 421 -20.63 22.30 -35.04
CA ALA A 421 -19.64 22.42 -33.97
C ALA A 421 -19.19 23.88 -33.76
N ASN A 422 -18.66 24.21 -32.59
CA ASN A 422 -17.99 25.50 -32.36
C ASN A 422 -16.69 25.61 -33.17
N LEU A 423 -16.25 26.85 -33.39
CA LEU A 423 -14.97 27.12 -34.05
C LEU A 423 -13.83 26.61 -33.16
N LYS A 424 -12.93 25.79 -33.73
CA LYS A 424 -11.76 25.25 -33.04
C LYS A 424 -10.48 25.91 -33.56
N CYS A 425 -9.73 26.54 -32.66
CA CYS A 425 -8.55 27.35 -32.99
C CYS A 425 -7.31 26.92 -32.19
N SER A 426 -6.16 27.35 -32.60
CA SER A 426 -4.97 27.45 -31.76
C SER A 426 -5.13 28.59 -30.74
N TRP A 427 -4.27 28.62 -29.73
CA TRP A 427 -4.33 29.61 -28.64
C TRP A 427 -4.07 31.07 -29.08
N LYS A 428 -3.48 31.23 -30.23
CA LYS A 428 -3.33 32.51 -30.99
C LYS A 428 -3.22 32.21 -32.47
N GLN A 429 -3.28 33.21 -33.31
CA GLN A 429 -2.95 33.07 -34.74
C GLN A 429 -1.44 32.88 -34.89
N LEU A 430 -1.03 31.75 -35.41
CA LEU A 430 0.39 31.36 -35.56
C LEU A 430 0.93 31.64 -36.95
N GLY A 431 0.05 31.95 -37.90
CA GLY A 431 0.41 32.12 -39.30
C GLY A 431 0.79 30.79 -39.96
N THR A 432 1.83 30.82 -40.76
CA THR A 432 2.34 29.61 -41.46
C THR A 432 3.27 28.84 -40.54
N VAL A 433 3.00 27.56 -40.31
CA VAL A 433 3.81 26.66 -39.48
C VAL A 433 4.13 25.37 -40.23
N ASN A 434 5.30 24.81 -39.96
CA ASN A 434 5.66 23.45 -40.33
C ASN A 434 5.58 22.52 -39.13
N ASP A 435 5.88 21.25 -39.29
CA ASP A 435 5.85 20.21 -38.24
C ASP A 435 6.67 20.56 -36.98
N ILE A 436 7.87 21.15 -37.11
CA ILE A 436 8.71 21.60 -35.99
C ILE A 436 8.08 22.81 -35.30
N THR A 437 7.74 23.85 -36.07
CA THR A 437 7.17 25.09 -35.50
C THR A 437 5.77 24.88 -34.97
N ALA A 438 5.01 23.93 -35.51
CA ALA A 438 3.72 23.50 -34.94
C ALA A 438 3.87 22.86 -33.56
N LEU A 439 4.90 22.06 -33.33
CA LEU A 439 5.24 21.55 -31.99
C LEU A 439 5.75 22.67 -31.08
N ALA A 440 6.67 23.50 -31.57
CA ALA A 440 7.29 24.61 -30.85
C ALA A 440 6.23 25.61 -30.31
N GLN A 441 5.29 26.00 -31.14
CA GLN A 441 4.21 26.94 -30.82
C GLN A 441 2.93 26.23 -30.35
N SER A 442 2.94 24.91 -30.27
CA SER A 442 1.80 24.10 -29.79
C SER A 442 0.52 24.31 -30.63
N SER A 443 0.62 24.38 -31.97
CA SER A 443 -0.54 24.52 -32.87
C SER A 443 -1.56 23.41 -32.64
N ASN A 444 -2.81 23.76 -32.38
CA ASN A 444 -3.93 22.82 -32.34
C ASN A 444 -4.42 22.49 -33.74
N THR A 445 -4.54 23.50 -34.59
CA THR A 445 -5.11 23.35 -35.94
C THR A 445 -4.25 22.43 -36.78
N TYR A 446 -2.92 22.47 -36.62
CA TYR A 446 -2.01 21.54 -37.29
C TYR A 446 -2.33 20.08 -36.96
N GLN A 447 -2.65 19.79 -35.68
CA GLN A 447 -3.09 18.46 -35.25
C GLN A 447 -4.50 18.13 -35.77
N PHE A 448 -5.42 19.08 -35.76
CA PHE A 448 -6.77 18.86 -36.27
C PHE A 448 -6.77 18.45 -37.75
N TYR A 449 -6.01 19.15 -38.56
CA TYR A 449 -5.84 18.78 -40.00
C TYR A 449 -5.20 17.39 -40.13
N THR A 450 -4.22 17.06 -39.31
CA THR A 450 -3.60 15.73 -39.31
C THR A 450 -4.63 14.67 -38.90
N ALA A 451 -5.38 14.88 -37.82
CA ALA A 451 -6.39 13.94 -37.37
C ALA A 451 -7.53 13.71 -38.38
N MET A 452 -7.95 14.78 -39.04
CA MET A 452 -8.93 14.66 -40.13
C MET A 452 -8.41 13.80 -41.29
N LYS A 453 -7.15 14.00 -41.71
CA LYS A 453 -6.52 13.18 -42.75
C LYS A 453 -6.37 11.71 -42.32
N VAL A 454 -5.97 11.44 -41.04
CA VAL A 454 -5.92 10.07 -40.47
C VAL A 454 -7.29 9.41 -40.55
N ALA A 455 -8.35 10.17 -40.31
CA ALA A 455 -9.74 9.69 -40.40
C ALA A 455 -10.29 9.62 -41.84
N GLY A 456 -9.47 9.87 -42.87
CA GLY A 456 -9.88 9.85 -44.27
C GLY A 456 -10.71 11.04 -44.74
N TYR A 457 -10.71 12.15 -43.96
CA TYR A 457 -11.49 13.34 -44.26
C TYR A 457 -10.61 14.50 -44.76
N ASN A 458 -10.97 15.05 -45.93
CA ASN A 458 -10.41 16.31 -46.42
C ASN A 458 -11.25 17.47 -45.91
N TYR A 459 -10.61 18.39 -45.19
CA TYR A 459 -11.30 19.53 -44.58
C TYR A 459 -12.03 20.40 -45.57
N VAL A 460 -13.32 20.66 -45.28
CA VAL A 460 -14.17 21.67 -45.96
C VAL A 460 -14.74 22.58 -44.87
N TYR A 461 -14.63 23.89 -45.07
CA TYR A 461 -15.18 24.88 -44.14
C TYR A 461 -16.70 24.66 -43.95
N ASN A 462 -17.14 24.56 -42.70
CA ASN A 462 -18.51 24.25 -42.29
C ASN A 462 -19.06 22.95 -42.92
N GLY A 463 -18.19 22.03 -43.32
CA GLY A 463 -18.54 20.73 -43.87
C GLY A 463 -18.95 19.72 -42.80
N ALA A 464 -19.77 18.75 -43.15
CA ALA A 464 -20.12 17.64 -42.28
C ALA A 464 -18.92 16.73 -42.11
N PHE A 465 -18.43 16.62 -40.86
CA PHE A 465 -17.28 15.79 -40.51
C PHE A 465 -17.73 14.34 -40.24
N LYS A 466 -17.57 13.48 -41.20
CA LYS A 466 -17.74 12.03 -41.08
C LYS A 466 -16.37 11.38 -41.01
N ILE A 467 -16.09 10.61 -39.95
CA ILE A 467 -14.80 9.95 -39.76
C ILE A 467 -14.95 8.42 -39.92
N ASN A 468 -13.86 7.79 -40.32
CA ASN A 468 -13.66 6.39 -40.00
C ASN A 468 -13.34 6.30 -38.50
N THR A 469 -14.20 5.60 -37.70
CA THR A 469 -14.04 5.46 -36.25
C THR A 469 -12.76 4.70 -35.87
N ASP A 470 -12.19 3.90 -36.80
CA ASP A 470 -10.88 3.26 -36.61
C ASP A 470 -9.75 4.28 -36.33
N ALA A 471 -9.92 5.56 -36.68
CA ALA A 471 -8.97 6.59 -36.36
C ALA A 471 -8.65 6.71 -34.88
N PHE A 472 -9.63 6.51 -33.98
CA PHE A 472 -9.36 6.46 -32.55
C PHE A 472 -8.45 5.29 -32.17
N ASN A 473 -8.64 4.13 -32.79
CA ASN A 473 -7.81 2.95 -32.52
C ASN A 473 -6.38 3.15 -33.09
N ILE A 474 -6.23 3.78 -34.23
CA ILE A 474 -4.92 4.13 -34.80
C ILE A 474 -4.14 5.01 -33.83
N TYR A 475 -4.76 6.07 -33.32
CA TYR A 475 -4.15 6.94 -32.30
C TYR A 475 -3.80 6.17 -31.04
N ARG A 476 -4.77 5.43 -30.45
CA ARG A 476 -4.57 4.69 -29.21
C ARG A 476 -3.52 3.60 -29.33
N ASN A 477 -3.44 2.90 -30.45
CA ASN A 477 -2.42 1.88 -30.67
C ASN A 477 -1.02 2.49 -30.69
N THR A 478 -0.84 3.63 -31.37
CA THR A 478 0.43 4.34 -31.34
C THR A 478 0.73 4.91 -29.94
N PHE A 479 -0.25 5.49 -29.26
CA PHE A 479 -0.07 6.02 -27.90
C PHE A 479 0.35 4.94 -26.89
N LYS A 480 -0.21 3.73 -27.00
CA LYS A 480 0.18 2.56 -26.17
C LYS A 480 1.66 2.19 -26.34
N GLU A 481 2.21 2.31 -27.54
CA GLU A 481 3.62 2.03 -27.78
C GLU A 481 4.54 2.96 -26.98
N PHE A 482 4.07 4.16 -26.65
CA PHE A 482 4.75 5.11 -25.77
C PHE A 482 4.45 4.95 -24.27
N GLY A 483 3.52 4.07 -23.90
CA GLY A 483 3.09 3.88 -22.52
C GLY A 483 1.83 4.65 -22.10
N LEU A 484 1.18 5.38 -23.03
CA LEU A 484 -0.04 6.13 -22.77
C LEU A 484 -1.27 5.20 -22.85
N GLY A 485 -2.11 5.18 -21.80
CA GLY A 485 -3.32 4.34 -21.74
C GLY A 485 -3.07 2.86 -21.46
N VAL A 486 -1.88 2.51 -21.01
CA VAL A 486 -1.49 1.15 -20.54
C VAL A 486 -0.67 1.25 -19.26
N LYS A 487 -0.48 0.12 -18.57
CA LYS A 487 0.42 0.07 -17.42
C LYS A 487 1.87 0.33 -17.82
N THR A 488 2.60 1.03 -16.97
CA THR A 488 4.04 1.27 -17.14
C THR A 488 4.87 0.09 -16.69
N GLU A 489 4.22 -0.89 -16.05
CA GLU A 489 4.82 -2.08 -15.45
C GLU A 489 5.75 -1.76 -14.27
N ILE A 490 5.52 -0.60 -13.61
CA ILE A 490 6.24 -0.28 -12.37
C ILE A 490 5.97 -1.35 -11.30
N ASP A 491 6.95 -1.58 -10.45
CA ASP A 491 6.90 -2.54 -9.35
C ASP A 491 6.07 -2.05 -8.14
N LEU A 492 4.88 -1.49 -8.42
CA LEU A 492 3.89 -1.05 -7.43
C LEU A 492 2.52 -1.66 -7.72
N PRO A 493 1.69 -1.92 -6.69
CA PRO A 493 0.33 -2.40 -6.88
C PRO A 493 -0.60 -1.27 -7.35
N ASN A 494 -1.75 -1.64 -7.93
CA ASN A 494 -2.87 -0.74 -8.22
C ASN A 494 -2.56 0.40 -9.21
N GLU A 495 -1.68 0.17 -10.18
CA GLU A 495 -1.40 1.13 -11.24
C GLU A 495 -2.65 1.32 -12.13
N SER A 496 -3.02 2.60 -12.37
CA SER A 496 -4.11 2.99 -13.25
C SER A 496 -3.62 3.11 -14.70
N THR A 497 -4.46 2.69 -15.65
CA THR A 497 -4.23 2.91 -17.08
C THR A 497 -4.75 4.26 -17.57
N GLY A 498 -5.33 5.07 -16.70
CA GLY A 498 -6.06 6.28 -17.06
C GLY A 498 -7.48 5.99 -17.50
N PHE A 499 -8.22 7.03 -17.85
CA PHE A 499 -9.57 6.91 -18.37
C PHE A 499 -9.54 6.90 -19.91
N ARG A 500 -10.21 5.92 -20.49
CA ARG A 500 -10.44 5.84 -21.93
C ARG A 500 -11.84 6.32 -22.25
N GLY A 501 -11.95 7.39 -23.04
CA GLY A 501 -13.24 7.88 -23.53
C GLY A 501 -13.98 6.82 -24.35
N THR A 502 -15.27 6.66 -24.09
CA THR A 502 -16.14 5.65 -24.74
C THR A 502 -16.97 6.21 -25.88
N ASP A 503 -17.15 7.54 -25.93
CA ASP A 503 -17.87 8.23 -27.00
C ASP A 503 -16.92 8.49 -28.17
N ASP A 504 -17.27 8.04 -29.36
CA ASP A 504 -16.49 8.19 -30.61
C ASP A 504 -17.13 9.18 -31.59
N LYS A 505 -17.86 10.18 -31.08
CA LYS A 505 -18.34 11.30 -31.87
C LYS A 505 -17.20 11.96 -32.64
N ASN A 506 -17.48 12.32 -33.89
CA ASN A 506 -16.49 12.81 -34.83
C ASN A 506 -15.60 13.94 -34.30
N GLY A 507 -16.17 14.93 -33.60
CA GLY A 507 -15.45 16.08 -33.05
C GLY A 507 -14.44 15.72 -31.96
N LEU A 508 -14.68 14.62 -31.19
CA LEU A 508 -13.83 14.17 -30.11
C LEU A 508 -12.47 13.63 -30.62
N LEU A 509 -12.38 13.16 -31.85
CA LEU A 509 -11.09 12.78 -32.45
C LEU A 509 -10.11 13.97 -32.50
N LEU A 510 -10.61 15.19 -32.81
CA LEU A 510 -9.79 16.38 -32.82
C LEU A 510 -9.29 16.71 -31.42
N ASP A 511 -10.17 16.60 -30.38
CA ASP A 511 -9.83 16.82 -29.00
C ASP A 511 -8.85 15.74 -28.50
N PHE A 512 -9.05 14.49 -28.91
CA PHE A 512 -8.12 13.39 -28.61
C PHE A 512 -6.72 13.66 -29.17
N SER A 513 -6.59 14.13 -30.41
CA SER A 513 -5.31 14.41 -31.07
C SER A 513 -4.45 15.46 -30.33
N ILE A 514 -5.05 16.27 -29.46
CA ILE A 514 -4.39 17.31 -28.65
C ILE A 514 -4.40 17.02 -27.15
N GLY A 515 -4.84 15.82 -26.73
CA GLY A 515 -4.81 15.37 -25.32
C GLY A 515 -5.95 15.88 -24.43
N GLN A 516 -7.12 16.16 -25.03
CA GLN A 516 -8.30 16.69 -24.36
C GLN A 516 -9.43 15.65 -24.22
N TYR A 517 -9.17 14.37 -24.40
CA TYR A 517 -10.19 13.34 -24.40
C TYR A 517 -9.87 12.16 -23.48
N ASP A 518 -8.87 11.33 -23.81
CA ASP A 518 -8.39 10.30 -22.89
C ASP A 518 -7.52 10.95 -21.78
N THR A 519 -7.48 10.34 -20.60
CA THR A 519 -6.68 10.85 -19.46
C THR A 519 -5.48 9.94 -19.19
N TYR A 520 -4.41 10.50 -18.66
CA TYR A 520 -3.17 9.78 -18.37
C TYR A 520 -2.61 10.18 -17.00
N THR A 521 -1.82 9.26 -16.39
CA THR A 521 -1.14 9.50 -15.11
C THR A 521 0.20 10.22 -15.33
N ALA A 522 0.75 10.83 -14.29
CA ALA A 522 2.07 11.45 -14.34
C ALA A 522 3.16 10.42 -14.64
N LEU A 523 3.00 9.18 -14.19
CA LEU A 523 3.93 8.09 -14.46
C LEU A 523 3.91 7.67 -15.93
N GLN A 524 2.73 7.57 -16.55
CA GLN A 524 2.60 7.31 -18.00
C GLN A 524 3.23 8.41 -18.84
N LEU A 525 3.07 9.68 -18.44
CA LEU A 525 3.72 10.81 -19.11
C LEU A 525 5.25 10.75 -19.01
N ASN A 526 5.76 10.29 -17.87
CA ASN A 526 7.19 10.10 -17.70
C ASN A 526 7.72 8.97 -18.60
N GLN A 527 7.03 7.84 -18.69
CA GLN A 527 7.41 6.75 -19.60
C GLN A 527 7.34 7.20 -21.07
N TYR A 528 6.30 7.96 -21.43
CA TYR A 528 6.15 8.54 -22.77
C TYR A 528 7.35 9.40 -23.16
N ILE A 529 7.72 10.37 -22.31
CA ILE A 529 8.83 11.28 -22.65
C ILE A 529 10.18 10.55 -22.62
N SER A 530 10.36 9.57 -21.73
CA SER A 530 11.53 8.69 -21.69
C SER A 530 11.69 7.90 -22.99
N THR A 531 10.57 7.38 -23.53
CA THR A 531 10.56 6.65 -24.80
C THR A 531 10.96 7.55 -25.98
N ILE A 532 10.56 8.82 -25.99
CA ILE A 532 11.03 9.78 -27.00
C ILE A 532 12.53 10.08 -26.81
N ALA A 533 12.96 10.30 -25.58
CA ALA A 533 14.32 10.68 -25.23
C ALA A 533 15.34 9.63 -25.68
N ASN A 534 15.10 8.36 -25.37
CA ASN A 534 16.04 7.26 -25.58
C ASN A 534 16.01 6.61 -26.99
N GLY A 535 15.33 7.23 -27.96
CA GLY A 535 15.31 6.75 -29.34
C GLY A 535 14.23 5.69 -29.62
N GLY A 536 13.18 5.65 -28.81
CA GLY A 536 11.97 4.86 -29.06
C GLY A 536 11.86 3.54 -28.30
N ASN A 537 12.71 3.29 -27.31
CA ASN A 537 12.61 2.12 -26.46
C ASN A 537 11.71 2.44 -25.25
N ARG A 538 10.57 1.78 -25.13
CA ARG A 538 9.73 1.89 -23.96
C ARG A 538 10.30 1.00 -22.85
N MET A 539 10.92 1.62 -21.87
CA MET A 539 11.51 0.93 -20.71
C MET A 539 10.44 0.60 -19.67
N LYS A 540 10.57 -0.56 -19.03
CA LYS A 540 9.83 -0.85 -17.80
C LYS A 540 10.31 0.13 -16.73
N LEU A 541 9.38 0.80 -16.05
CA LEU A 541 9.73 1.65 -14.92
C LEU A 541 9.98 0.80 -13.67
N GLN A 542 10.94 1.20 -12.84
CA GLN A 542 11.43 0.36 -11.74
C GLN A 542 11.85 1.18 -10.53
N LEU A 543 11.50 0.69 -9.32
CA LEU A 543 11.93 1.24 -8.03
C LEU A 543 12.98 0.37 -7.34
N LEU A 544 12.94 -0.96 -7.51
CA LEU A 544 13.97 -1.83 -6.95
C LEU A 544 15.19 -1.86 -7.85
N LYS A 545 16.36 -1.50 -7.30
CA LYS A 545 17.67 -1.59 -7.98
C LYS A 545 18.36 -2.91 -7.72
N SER A 546 18.48 -3.31 -6.44
CA SER A 546 19.09 -4.58 -6.07
C SER A 546 18.65 -5.04 -4.68
N VAL A 547 18.88 -6.32 -4.40
CA VAL A 547 18.69 -6.94 -3.09
C VAL A 547 20.01 -7.54 -2.65
N LYS A 548 20.43 -7.25 -1.42
CA LYS A 548 21.66 -7.81 -0.84
C LYS A 548 21.35 -8.64 0.39
N SER A 549 22.13 -9.74 0.55
CA SER A 549 22.09 -10.53 1.77
C SER A 549 22.47 -9.68 2.98
N SER A 550 21.65 -9.70 4.02
CA SER A 550 21.92 -8.99 5.28
C SER A 550 23.09 -9.57 6.08
N THR A 551 23.49 -10.82 5.76
CA THR A 551 24.57 -11.55 6.43
C THR A 551 25.88 -11.48 5.67
N THR A 552 25.88 -11.68 4.35
CA THR A 552 27.10 -11.73 3.53
C THR A 552 27.39 -10.46 2.76
N GLY A 553 26.37 -9.59 2.56
CA GLY A 553 26.45 -8.40 1.70
C GLY A 553 26.43 -8.72 0.20
N GLU A 554 26.33 -9.98 -0.19
CA GLU A 554 26.31 -10.39 -1.60
C GLU A 554 24.98 -10.03 -2.29
N ASN A 555 25.04 -9.74 -3.57
CA ASN A 555 23.86 -9.49 -4.38
C ASN A 555 23.04 -10.78 -4.54
N ILE A 556 21.78 -10.76 -4.09
CA ILE A 556 20.80 -11.82 -4.31
C ILE A 556 20.02 -11.55 -5.60
N PHE A 557 19.78 -10.29 -5.88
CA PHE A 557 19.08 -9.82 -7.07
C PHE A 557 19.66 -8.48 -7.51
N GLU A 558 19.78 -8.30 -8.83
CA GLU A 558 20.14 -7.03 -9.46
C GLU A 558 19.22 -6.79 -10.65
N TYR A 559 18.64 -5.59 -10.71
CA TYR A 559 17.76 -5.20 -11.80
C TYR A 559 18.57 -4.95 -13.06
N ASN A 560 18.14 -5.58 -14.15
CA ASN A 560 18.61 -5.27 -15.50
C ASN A 560 17.51 -4.53 -16.25
N PRO A 561 17.83 -3.42 -16.95
CA PRO A 561 16.85 -2.65 -17.71
C PRO A 561 16.07 -3.51 -18.70
N ILE A 562 14.74 -3.40 -18.70
CA ILE A 562 13.84 -4.19 -19.53
C ILE A 562 13.16 -3.27 -20.54
N ILE A 563 13.34 -3.56 -21.82
CA ILE A 563 12.60 -2.91 -22.92
C ILE A 563 11.26 -3.65 -23.07
N LEU A 564 10.15 -2.97 -22.80
CA LEU A 564 8.81 -3.52 -22.97
C LEU A 564 8.43 -3.64 -24.46
N ASN A 565 8.74 -2.60 -25.22
CA ASN A 565 8.64 -2.57 -26.68
C ASN A 565 9.51 -1.46 -27.27
N LYS A 566 9.81 -1.56 -28.55
CA LYS A 566 10.31 -0.46 -29.36
C LYS A 566 9.14 0.09 -30.19
N ILE A 567 9.01 1.43 -30.27
CA ILE A 567 7.94 2.04 -31.04
C ILE A 567 8.09 1.70 -32.53
N ASN A 568 6.95 1.41 -33.18
CA ASN A 568 6.93 1.10 -34.62
C ASN A 568 6.87 2.39 -35.44
N THR A 569 8.02 3.00 -35.67
CA THR A 569 8.16 4.21 -36.49
C THR A 569 9.55 4.30 -37.10
N LYS A 570 9.70 5.10 -38.16
CA LYS A 570 11.01 5.41 -38.69
C LYS A 570 11.78 6.35 -37.76
N GLN A 571 13.08 6.13 -37.60
CA GLN A 571 13.92 6.98 -36.77
C GLN A 571 13.85 8.46 -37.18
N GLU A 572 13.82 8.76 -38.47
CA GLU A 572 13.69 10.14 -38.98
C GLU A 572 12.44 10.87 -38.45
N TYR A 573 11.32 10.16 -38.24
CA TYR A 573 10.08 10.72 -37.67
C TYR A 573 10.24 11.06 -36.21
N LEU A 574 10.87 10.14 -35.43
CA LEU A 574 11.16 10.36 -34.02
C LEU A 574 12.14 11.51 -33.82
N ASP A 575 13.21 11.58 -34.64
CA ASP A 575 14.20 12.67 -34.60
C ASP A 575 13.55 14.01 -34.93
N ARG A 576 12.57 14.01 -35.81
CA ARG A 576 11.79 15.21 -36.14
C ARG A 576 10.96 15.69 -34.97
N VAL A 577 10.32 14.77 -34.19
CA VAL A 577 9.60 15.07 -32.97
C VAL A 577 10.57 15.59 -31.90
N LYS A 578 11.73 14.97 -31.72
CA LYS A 578 12.79 15.42 -30.79
C LYS A 578 13.24 16.85 -31.12
N THR A 579 13.48 17.15 -32.41
CA THR A 579 13.83 18.51 -32.86
C THR A 579 12.71 19.50 -32.53
N GLY A 580 11.45 19.14 -32.74
CA GLY A 580 10.30 19.95 -32.34
C GLY A 580 10.25 20.22 -30.86
N PHE A 581 10.52 19.19 -30.00
CA PHE A 581 10.55 19.34 -28.55
C PHE A 581 11.74 20.21 -28.09
N ARG A 582 12.88 20.14 -28.77
CA ARG A 582 13.98 21.07 -28.51
C ARG A 582 13.58 22.51 -28.85
N ALA A 583 12.90 22.73 -29.96
CA ALA A 583 12.37 24.05 -30.35
C ALA A 583 11.36 24.61 -29.34
N VAL A 584 10.55 23.76 -28.71
CA VAL A 584 9.64 24.18 -27.60
C VAL A 584 10.38 24.88 -26.49
N THR A 585 11.52 24.32 -26.03
CA THR A 585 12.30 24.88 -24.92
C THR A 585 13.22 26.00 -25.29
N THR A 586 13.62 26.09 -26.59
CA THR A 586 14.55 27.10 -27.07
C THR A 586 13.86 28.43 -27.37
N TYR A 587 12.74 28.42 -28.11
CA TYR A 587 12.02 29.64 -28.52
C TYR A 587 10.48 29.48 -28.52
N GLY A 588 10.00 28.29 -28.19
CA GLY A 588 8.57 27.97 -28.18
C GLY A 588 7.86 28.22 -26.87
N THR A 589 6.75 27.50 -26.65
CA THR A 589 5.88 27.66 -25.49
C THR A 589 6.52 27.25 -24.18
N GLY A 590 7.61 26.47 -24.21
CA GLY A 590 8.37 26.01 -23.06
C GLY A 590 9.62 26.84 -22.72
N TYR A 591 9.83 27.98 -23.42
CA TYR A 591 10.99 28.84 -23.16
C TYR A 591 11.03 29.30 -21.69
N GLY A 592 12.20 29.10 -21.07
CA GLY A 592 12.44 29.44 -19.66
C GLY A 592 11.75 28.52 -18.63
N TYR A 593 11.18 27.37 -19.04
CA TYR A 593 10.76 26.32 -18.10
C TYR A 593 11.96 25.58 -17.49
N VAL A 594 13.02 25.38 -18.30
CA VAL A 594 14.27 24.75 -17.88
C VAL A 594 15.41 25.72 -18.12
N ASN A 595 16.50 25.57 -17.37
CA ASN A 595 17.70 26.38 -17.63
C ASN A 595 18.33 26.01 -18.99
N ASP A 596 18.65 27.01 -19.79
CA ASP A 596 19.21 26.81 -21.14
C ASP A 596 20.51 26.00 -21.10
N SER A 597 21.30 26.15 -20.00
CA SER A 597 22.54 25.39 -19.81
C SER A 597 22.35 23.87 -19.72
N TYR A 598 21.14 23.39 -19.41
CA TYR A 598 20.85 21.95 -19.35
C TYR A 598 20.50 21.34 -20.70
N ASN A 599 20.46 22.14 -21.76
CA ASN A 599 20.16 21.69 -23.12
C ASN A 599 18.92 20.78 -23.18
N ALA A 600 17.83 21.19 -22.56
CA ALA A 600 16.63 20.36 -22.45
C ALA A 600 15.74 20.38 -23.69
N ALA A 601 14.99 19.32 -23.90
CA ALA A 601 13.86 19.25 -24.82
C ALA A 601 12.59 18.88 -24.05
N GLY A 602 11.41 19.34 -24.51
CA GLY A 602 10.17 19.04 -23.81
C GLY A 602 8.93 19.58 -24.49
N LYS A 603 7.78 19.41 -23.84
CA LYS A 603 6.50 19.89 -24.34
C LYS A 603 5.61 20.39 -23.21
N THR A 604 5.04 21.58 -23.39
CA THR A 604 4.00 22.14 -22.53
C THR A 604 2.64 21.56 -22.87
N GLY A 605 1.82 21.34 -21.86
CA GLY A 605 0.41 21.01 -21.98
C GLY A 605 -0.46 22.00 -21.22
N THR A 606 -1.59 22.31 -21.79
CA THR A 606 -2.68 23.08 -21.19
C THR A 606 -3.95 22.35 -21.55
N SER A 607 -4.75 21.99 -20.55
CA SER A 607 -5.97 21.24 -20.76
C SER A 607 -7.13 21.87 -19.99
N GLN A 608 -8.32 21.82 -20.57
CA GLN A 608 -9.54 22.07 -19.84
C GLN A 608 -9.81 20.92 -18.90
N SER A 609 -10.19 21.24 -17.69
CA SER A 609 -10.69 20.33 -16.68
C SER A 609 -11.95 20.90 -16.04
N PHE A 610 -12.65 20.10 -15.28
CA PHE A 610 -13.95 20.42 -14.75
C PHE A 610 -14.04 20.02 -13.29
N VAL A 611 -14.56 20.90 -12.46
CA VAL A 611 -14.69 20.71 -11.01
C VAL A 611 -16.17 20.79 -10.62
N ASP A 612 -16.58 19.85 -9.79
CA ASP A 612 -17.81 19.89 -9.01
C ASP A 612 -17.42 20.43 -7.63
N SER A 613 -17.74 21.73 -7.38
CA SER A 613 -17.20 22.45 -6.23
C SER A 613 -17.99 22.22 -4.95
N ASP A 614 -19.23 21.77 -5.05
CA ASP A 614 -20.12 21.51 -3.91
C ASP A 614 -20.43 20.01 -3.71
N ASN A 615 -19.88 19.14 -4.56
CA ASN A 615 -20.05 17.69 -4.56
C ASN A 615 -21.52 17.24 -4.75
N ASP A 616 -22.30 17.99 -5.54
CA ASP A 616 -23.68 17.62 -5.88
C ASP A 616 -23.79 16.64 -7.05
N GLY A 617 -22.64 16.25 -7.63
CA GLY A 617 -22.52 15.38 -8.79
C GLY A 617 -22.63 16.11 -10.13
N LYS A 618 -22.70 17.44 -10.14
CA LYS A 618 -22.74 18.27 -11.34
C LYS A 618 -21.51 19.17 -11.42
N ILE A 619 -20.96 19.25 -12.61
CA ILE A 619 -19.84 20.16 -12.90
C ILE A 619 -20.36 21.59 -12.91
N ASP A 620 -19.77 22.45 -12.10
CA ASP A 620 -20.11 23.86 -11.99
C ASP A 620 -18.98 24.83 -12.36
N HIS A 621 -17.73 24.34 -12.44
CA HIS A 621 -16.59 25.14 -12.82
C HIS A 621 -15.75 24.49 -13.93
N GLU A 622 -15.40 25.29 -14.93
CA GLU A 622 -14.37 24.98 -15.89
C GLU A 622 -13.02 25.50 -15.37
N THR A 623 -12.04 24.64 -15.30
CA THR A 623 -10.69 24.95 -14.84
C THR A 623 -9.65 24.62 -15.88
N ILE A 624 -8.42 25.10 -15.69
CA ILE A 624 -7.28 24.78 -16.55
C ILE A 624 -6.22 24.04 -15.73
N SER A 625 -5.82 22.90 -16.26
CA SER A 625 -4.69 22.10 -15.77
C SER A 625 -3.45 22.37 -16.63
N TYR A 626 -2.29 22.40 -15.98
CA TYR A 626 -0.99 22.49 -16.65
C TYR A 626 -0.19 21.22 -16.54
N THR A 627 0.44 20.85 -17.65
CA THR A 627 1.35 19.72 -17.72
C THR A 627 2.66 20.13 -18.37
N PHE A 628 3.72 19.42 -18.04
CA PHE A 628 4.99 19.50 -18.75
C PHE A 628 5.66 18.14 -18.78
N VAL A 629 6.22 17.78 -19.92
CA VAL A 629 7.11 16.65 -20.09
C VAL A 629 8.41 17.10 -20.69
N GLY A 630 9.53 16.57 -20.24
CA GLY A 630 10.83 16.96 -20.77
C GLY A 630 11.93 15.97 -20.42
N TYR A 631 13.04 16.14 -21.09
CA TYR A 631 14.27 15.40 -20.83
C TYR A 631 15.50 16.27 -21.07
N ALA A 632 16.60 15.92 -20.47
CA ALA A 632 17.85 16.64 -20.60
C ALA A 632 19.08 15.72 -20.37
N PRO A 633 20.25 16.01 -21.00
CA PRO A 633 20.41 16.89 -22.16
C PRO A 633 19.75 16.35 -23.42
N TYR A 634 19.49 17.20 -24.41
CA TYR A 634 18.85 16.81 -25.65
C TYR A 634 19.64 15.75 -26.44
N ASP A 635 20.96 15.93 -26.54
CA ASP A 635 21.82 15.07 -27.36
C ASP A 635 22.17 13.74 -26.64
N ASN A 636 22.27 13.73 -25.31
CA ASN A 636 22.56 12.56 -24.51
C ASN A 636 21.66 12.56 -23.26
N PRO A 637 20.41 12.12 -23.36
CA PRO A 637 19.45 12.17 -22.29
C PRO A 637 19.91 11.38 -21.04
N ARG A 638 19.99 12.05 -19.89
CA ARG A 638 20.31 11.44 -18.58
C ARG A 638 19.14 11.48 -17.63
N VAL A 639 18.18 12.38 -17.88
CA VAL A 639 17.00 12.55 -17.04
C VAL A 639 15.78 12.86 -17.89
N ALA A 640 14.67 12.21 -17.55
CA ALA A 640 13.34 12.53 -18.06
C ALA A 640 12.43 12.92 -16.90
N PHE A 641 11.52 13.87 -17.13
CA PHE A 641 10.63 14.36 -16.08
C PHE A 641 9.26 14.71 -16.62
N SER A 642 8.25 14.48 -15.78
CA SER A 642 6.86 14.86 -16.02
C SER A 642 6.30 15.59 -14.82
N VAL A 643 5.49 16.63 -15.08
CA VAL A 643 4.81 17.43 -14.06
C VAL A 643 3.36 17.62 -14.47
N ILE A 644 2.43 17.29 -13.59
CA ILE A 644 0.99 17.58 -13.74
C ILE A 644 0.56 18.46 -12.57
N SER A 645 -0.05 19.59 -12.86
CA SER A 645 -0.68 20.50 -11.90
C SER A 645 -2.15 20.68 -12.33
N PRO A 646 -3.09 19.91 -11.76
CA PRO A 646 -4.50 20.00 -12.11
C PRO A 646 -5.14 21.29 -11.57
N ASP A 647 -6.18 21.77 -12.26
CA ASP A 647 -7.12 22.80 -11.80
C ASP A 647 -6.47 24.13 -11.36
N VAL A 648 -5.39 24.55 -12.07
CA VAL A 648 -4.53 25.68 -11.67
C VAL A 648 -5.26 27.02 -11.64
N TYR A 649 -6.20 27.24 -12.57
CA TYR A 649 -7.03 28.45 -12.50
C TYR A 649 -8.44 28.18 -13.01
N ASP A 650 -9.40 28.96 -12.46
CA ASP A 650 -10.82 28.94 -12.79
C ASP A 650 -11.08 29.85 -14.01
N VAL A 651 -11.61 29.29 -15.09
CA VAL A 651 -11.92 30.03 -16.33
C VAL A 651 -13.04 31.05 -16.09
N ASN A 652 -13.93 30.77 -15.17
CA ASN A 652 -15.09 31.62 -14.84
C ASN A 652 -14.76 32.73 -13.81
N SER A 653 -13.50 32.84 -13.38
CA SER A 653 -13.06 33.86 -12.44
C SER A 653 -13.02 35.24 -13.09
N ILE A 654 -13.35 36.30 -12.29
CA ILE A 654 -13.18 37.69 -12.68
C ILE A 654 -11.71 38.05 -12.91
N SER A 655 -10.78 37.34 -12.23
CA SER A 655 -9.35 37.57 -12.36
C SER A 655 -8.80 36.91 -13.62
N GLU A 656 -8.10 37.68 -14.45
CA GLU A 656 -7.38 37.17 -15.62
C GLU A 656 -5.99 36.57 -15.26
N TYR A 657 -5.64 36.55 -13.97
CA TYR A 657 -4.34 36.05 -13.53
C TYR A 657 -4.18 34.56 -13.86
N LYS A 658 -3.04 34.23 -14.44
CA LYS A 658 -2.66 32.85 -14.79
C LYS A 658 -1.39 32.48 -14.02
N SER A 659 -1.54 31.64 -13.02
CA SER A 659 -0.41 31.19 -12.21
C SER A 659 0.65 30.48 -13.06
N ARG A 660 1.92 30.72 -12.71
CA ARG A 660 3.07 30.05 -13.33
C ARG A 660 3.58 28.88 -12.51
N VAL A 661 2.73 28.31 -11.67
CA VAL A 661 3.11 27.23 -10.73
C VAL A 661 3.85 26.09 -11.42
N ASN A 662 3.30 25.55 -12.52
CA ASN A 662 3.91 24.44 -13.23
C ASN A 662 5.30 24.81 -13.81
N LYS A 663 5.46 26.04 -14.33
CA LYS A 663 6.75 26.54 -14.80
C LYS A 663 7.78 26.62 -13.67
N ARG A 664 7.37 27.09 -12.48
CA ARG A 664 8.25 27.18 -11.32
C ARG A 664 8.66 25.80 -10.80
N ILE A 665 7.70 24.85 -10.73
CA ILE A 665 8.00 23.45 -10.34
C ILE A 665 9.02 22.86 -11.32
N VAL A 666 8.76 22.92 -12.64
CA VAL A 666 9.67 22.35 -13.65
C VAL A 666 11.07 22.94 -13.53
N ARG A 667 11.20 24.25 -13.37
CA ARG A 667 12.49 24.92 -13.22
C ARG A 667 13.24 24.40 -11.98
N ARG A 668 12.58 24.42 -10.84
CA ARG A 668 13.19 24.03 -9.56
C ARG A 668 13.58 22.56 -9.50
N ILE A 669 12.77 21.63 -10.05
CA ILE A 669 13.11 20.21 -10.03
C ILE A 669 14.29 19.90 -10.96
N THR A 670 14.39 20.56 -12.12
CA THR A 670 15.54 20.38 -13.01
C THR A 670 16.80 20.99 -12.43
N ASP A 671 16.72 22.16 -11.81
CA ASP A 671 17.85 22.76 -11.08
C ASP A 671 18.31 21.81 -9.94
N ALA A 672 17.38 21.26 -9.14
CA ALA A 672 17.69 20.31 -8.08
C ALA A 672 18.39 19.04 -8.58
N TYR A 673 17.93 18.46 -9.71
CA TYR A 673 18.59 17.31 -10.31
C TYR A 673 20.02 17.60 -10.74
N PHE A 674 20.24 18.69 -11.48
CA PHE A 674 21.57 19.04 -11.99
C PHE A 674 22.52 19.55 -10.90
N GLU A 675 22.02 20.10 -9.80
CA GLU A 675 22.83 20.44 -8.63
C GLU A 675 23.38 19.19 -7.92
N LEU A 676 22.55 18.15 -7.77
CA LEU A 676 22.94 16.90 -7.08
C LEU A 676 23.81 15.98 -7.97
N ASN A 677 23.74 16.12 -9.29
CA ASN A 677 24.42 15.26 -10.28
C ASN A 677 25.44 16.02 -11.13
N ARG A 678 26.12 17.00 -10.53
CA ARG A 678 27.22 17.77 -11.14
C ARG A 678 28.45 16.94 -11.44
#